data_e8891bbd532366d842e83a66c57ee818
#
_entry.id   e8891bbd532366d842e83a66c57ee818
#
_cell.length_a   1.000
_cell.length_b   1.000
_cell.length_c   1.000
_cell.angle_alpha   90.00
_cell.angle_beta   90.00
_cell.angle_gamma   90.00
#
_symmetry.space_group_name_H-M   'P 1'
#
loop_
_entity.id
_entity.type
_entity.pdbx_description
1 polymer ?
#
loop_
_entity_poly.entity_id
_entity_poly.type
_entity_poly.pdbx_seq_one_letter_code
_entity_poly.pdbx_strand_id
1 'polypeptide(L)'
;MQKRYHIHVNALLGQVVPASFARRWRCVFGVVALLLVLLCPALSHAQAHVNDTTRTRNIKEVVVKANRGARAVGMIKQTAEQLKVEMPADMTDLVRYMPSVGVSISGSRGGMRGFAMRGVEANRVAISIDGILQPDIQDNVVFSSYGLSNASRIDFDPYLASSVEIQRGANSFVSGNGALGGTVNYNTKNARDLIVQGKQWGAFAHVGYNGKDNLRTYIGGGAALWKHWEALLLATRRDGNELRNFAYGQRTRNITSTQADPISFAQHAWLAKLAYVPNEHHRLDWAFYAMNRKADAEIWTLEPIDAFTAEGKPYYYSHDQSLTRQASMGYRFTSDVAFVKKLAARLHYQVSYLDATTWTDYYRPNFDQHNGNMTLLHEGKRDKYRAQEIGDALVRLSLDTRKLSLGALGQHNLNFTTTASLRNYSSRNVDVENPVAANTIDGYTVRRGKVYALGENMGTTAQAYAFLNPIRRFNLAVSLLDDAALSPVLNLKLGLRYDLFHTTDDADNQARNTGYIAYLLQNVQGANMDFSPINNVQGGISALAVLAFTPKSWFNVAYKFSTGYRVPNIEEQYFQYYSTWPSFLVMSNRDLKPEKSINHELEITGKTNALAYMFSAYYNHYADFIELRQGVLTVSEPLMSQEKRLAYVTNVNRDHAHLVGFDAALQLYPDAWCPALRGVSLSSAWSYAQGESSSGMSMLSVQPLAGNVGLAYTGANSRWEVNAKMNFHFAKPVSQTTFWDRDAAGRDLIRRFPAAFLQNAYTFDIYAYYKIGTHITLRAGVYNLFDTQYHRWDDLRQLTNPALLGNINLFFKDGRKSLARFTQPRRYLSAAVEINI
;
A
#
# COMPACT_ATOMS: atom_id res chain seq x y z
N MET A 1 14.05 33.19 15.78
CA MET A 1 14.83 32.11 16.42
C MET A 1 14.80 30.78 15.65
N GLN A 2 13.88 30.55 14.72
CA GLN A 2 13.80 29.28 13.95
C GLN A 2 14.90 29.06 12.89
N LYS A 3 15.56 30.09 12.38
CA LYS A 3 16.55 29.96 11.27
C LYS A 3 17.97 29.55 11.71
N ARG A 4 18.35 29.58 12.97
CA ARG A 4 19.71 29.26 13.42
C ARG A 4 19.95 27.78 13.78
N TYR A 5 18.92 27.02 14.06
CA TYR A 5 19.05 25.59 14.42
C TYR A 5 19.19 24.66 13.22
N HIS A 6 18.67 25.05 12.04
CA HIS A 6 18.83 24.24 10.81
C HIS A 6 20.27 24.10 10.31
N ILE A 7 21.17 25.04 10.68
CA ILE A 7 22.54 25.07 10.14
C ILE A 7 23.44 24.04 10.84
N HIS A 8 23.23 23.73 12.11
CA HIS A 8 24.08 22.79 12.83
C HIS A 8 23.72 21.32 12.61
N VAL A 9 22.46 21.03 12.37
CA VAL A 9 22.00 19.66 12.02
C VAL A 9 22.44 19.30 10.60
N ASN A 10 22.37 20.26 9.65
CA ASN A 10 22.83 20.05 8.28
C ASN A 10 24.34 19.84 8.17
N ALA A 11 25.16 20.41 9.05
CA ALA A 11 26.61 20.18 9.06
C ALA A 11 26.98 18.78 9.55
N LEU A 12 26.21 18.18 10.45
CA LEU A 12 26.34 16.78 10.86
C LEU A 12 25.72 15.81 9.81
N LEU A 13 24.77 16.28 8.99
CA LEU A 13 24.10 15.51 7.95
C LEU A 13 24.90 15.41 6.64
N GLY A 14 25.90 16.27 6.43
CA GLY A 14 26.64 16.41 5.16
C GLY A 14 27.79 15.43 4.93
N GLN A 15 28.16 14.60 5.87
CA GLN A 15 29.41 13.84 5.82
C GLN A 15 29.28 12.31 5.73
N VAL A 16 28.28 11.70 5.19
CA VAL A 16 28.38 10.26 4.86
C VAL A 16 27.45 9.90 3.69
N VAL A 17 27.81 10.28 2.48
CA VAL A 17 27.46 9.51 1.27
C VAL A 17 28.78 9.12 0.62
N PRO A 18 29.16 7.83 0.62
CA PRO A 18 30.39 7.42 -0.02
C PRO A 18 30.28 7.57 -1.53
N ALA A 19 31.14 8.39 -2.12
CA ALA A 19 31.33 8.52 -3.58
C ALA A 19 31.72 7.20 -4.30
N SER A 20 31.91 6.13 -3.55
CA SER A 20 32.21 4.79 -4.04
C SER A 20 31.01 4.07 -4.70
N PHE A 21 29.78 4.53 -4.42
CA PHE A 21 28.56 3.87 -4.93
C PHE A 21 28.37 4.11 -6.45
N ALA A 22 28.66 5.27 -6.93
CA ALA A 22 28.51 5.61 -8.36
C ALA A 22 29.57 4.95 -9.28
N ARG A 23 30.73 4.53 -8.76
CA ARG A 23 31.82 3.96 -9.55
C ARG A 23 31.67 2.48 -9.89
N ARG A 24 31.06 1.69 -9.01
CA ARG A 24 30.90 0.23 -9.23
C ARG A 24 29.80 -0.13 -10.23
N TRP A 25 28.81 0.73 -10.41
CA TRP A 25 27.67 0.49 -11.30
C TRP A 25 27.93 0.80 -12.76
N ARG A 26 28.94 1.60 -13.08
CA ARG A 26 29.35 1.85 -14.47
C ARG A 26 29.78 0.58 -15.20
N CYS A 27 30.32 -0.41 -14.51
CA CYS A 27 30.74 -1.67 -15.13
C CYS A 27 29.56 -2.60 -15.44
N VAL A 28 28.53 -2.66 -14.60
CA VAL A 28 27.35 -3.52 -14.82
C VAL A 28 26.50 -2.99 -15.97
N PHE A 29 26.28 -1.67 -16.05
CA PHE A 29 25.56 -1.04 -17.17
C PHE A 29 26.32 -1.17 -18.49
N GLY A 30 27.64 -1.14 -18.45
CA GLY A 30 28.47 -1.33 -19.65
C GLY A 30 28.38 -2.73 -20.24
N VAL A 31 28.36 -3.77 -19.40
CA VAL A 31 28.28 -5.18 -19.84
C VAL A 31 26.91 -5.51 -20.40
N VAL A 32 25.82 -5.02 -19.79
CA VAL A 32 24.45 -5.26 -20.27
C VAL A 32 24.17 -4.49 -21.57
N ALA A 33 24.68 -3.27 -21.70
CA ALA A 33 24.60 -2.50 -22.95
C ALA A 33 25.39 -3.18 -24.09
N LEU A 34 26.55 -3.76 -23.78
CA LEU A 34 27.37 -4.50 -24.75
C LEU A 34 26.69 -5.80 -25.20
N LEU A 35 26.02 -6.53 -24.31
CA LEU A 35 25.22 -7.72 -24.63
C LEU A 35 24.01 -7.40 -25.52
N LEU A 36 23.35 -6.25 -25.33
CA LEU A 36 22.23 -5.80 -26.16
C LEU A 36 22.69 -5.37 -27.57
N VAL A 37 23.89 -4.83 -27.68
CA VAL A 37 24.47 -4.44 -29.00
C VAL A 37 24.97 -5.66 -29.79
N LEU A 38 25.42 -6.71 -29.12
CA LEU A 38 25.92 -7.95 -29.78
C LEU A 38 24.80 -8.88 -30.29
N LEU A 39 23.55 -8.67 -29.82
CA LEU A 39 22.37 -9.43 -30.32
C LEU A 39 21.69 -8.80 -31.54
N CYS A 40 22.24 -7.74 -32.12
CA CYS A 40 21.59 -6.94 -33.14
C CYS A 40 22.03 -7.12 -34.62
N PRO A 41 22.75 -8.15 -35.04
CA PRO A 41 22.94 -8.30 -36.49
C PRO A 41 22.46 -9.65 -37.02
N ALA A 42 21.17 -9.83 -37.21
CA ALA A 42 20.64 -10.74 -38.24
C ALA A 42 19.11 -10.60 -38.32
N LEU A 43 18.58 -9.69 -39.10
CA LEU A 43 17.24 -9.81 -39.68
C LEU A 43 16.91 -8.53 -40.48
N SER A 44 17.34 -8.49 -41.69
CA SER A 44 16.84 -7.54 -42.70
C SER A 44 15.86 -8.22 -43.64
N HIS A 45 14.79 -7.49 -43.97
CA HIS A 45 13.82 -7.63 -45.03
C HIS A 45 12.67 -8.64 -44.91
N ALA A 46 11.47 -8.07 -44.73
CA ALA A 46 10.30 -8.36 -45.59
C ALA A 46 9.16 -7.34 -45.30
N GLN A 47 8.75 -6.59 -46.28
CA GLN A 47 7.54 -5.75 -46.25
C GLN A 47 6.32 -6.52 -46.73
N ALA A 48 5.19 -6.34 -46.04
CA ALA A 48 3.85 -6.58 -46.59
C ALA A 48 2.82 -5.69 -45.91
N HIS A 49 2.10 -4.92 -46.69
CA HIS A 49 0.95 -4.09 -46.28
C HIS A 49 -0.31 -4.94 -46.10
N VAL A 50 -1.01 -4.74 -44.99
CA VAL A 50 -2.45 -5.07 -44.87
C VAL A 50 -3.18 -3.96 -44.09
N ASN A 51 -4.14 -3.33 -44.79
CA ASN A 51 -5.13 -2.42 -44.20
C ASN A 51 -6.23 -3.24 -43.48
N ASP A 52 -6.52 -2.92 -42.23
CA ASP A 52 -7.73 -3.37 -41.61
C ASP A 52 -8.45 -2.24 -40.86
N THR A 53 -9.64 -1.90 -41.38
CA THR A 53 -10.54 -0.89 -40.84
C THR A 53 -11.68 -1.59 -40.10
N THR A 54 -11.60 -1.67 -38.78
CA THR A 54 -12.75 -2.04 -37.96
C THR A 54 -13.06 -0.95 -36.94
N ARG A 55 -14.23 -0.29 -37.18
CA ARG A 55 -14.85 0.63 -36.22
C ARG A 55 -15.26 -0.13 -34.97
N THR A 56 -14.58 0.07 -33.87
CA THR A 56 -15.03 -0.39 -32.54
C THR A 56 -15.79 0.74 -31.83
N ARG A 57 -17.08 0.54 -31.59
CA ARG A 57 -17.90 1.35 -30.68
C ARG A 57 -17.35 1.15 -29.26
N ASN A 58 -16.86 2.22 -28.62
CA ASN A 58 -16.51 2.21 -27.22
C ASN A 58 -17.78 2.13 -26.37
N ILE A 59 -18.10 0.96 -25.85
CA ILE A 59 -19.13 0.75 -24.83
C ILE A 59 -18.43 0.89 -23.48
N LYS A 60 -18.94 1.79 -22.63
CA LYS A 60 -18.48 1.96 -21.24
C LYS A 60 -18.69 0.66 -20.48
N GLU A 61 -17.64 0.06 -20.00
CA GLU A 61 -17.65 -1.19 -19.28
C GLU A 61 -17.25 -1.03 -17.83
N VAL A 62 -18.13 -1.34 -16.89
CA VAL A 62 -17.74 -2.06 -15.67
C VAL A 62 -17.44 -3.46 -16.14
N VAL A 63 -16.18 -3.77 -16.22
CA VAL A 63 -15.61 -4.70 -17.15
C VAL A 63 -16.08 -6.13 -16.98
N VAL A 64 -16.81 -6.58 -17.94
CA VAL A 64 -16.68 -7.94 -18.45
C VAL A 64 -16.35 -7.86 -19.95
N LYS A 65 -15.10 -7.52 -20.32
CA LYS A 65 -14.61 -7.77 -21.69
C LYS A 65 -14.23 -9.23 -21.81
N ALA A 66 -15.14 -10.03 -22.32
CA ALA A 66 -14.79 -11.31 -22.90
C ALA A 66 -14.13 -11.08 -24.26
N ASN A 67 -12.86 -10.72 -24.29
CA ASN A 67 -12.01 -11.02 -25.44
C ASN A 67 -11.64 -12.51 -25.37
N ARG A 68 -11.59 -13.19 -26.50
CA ARG A 68 -11.19 -14.59 -26.67
C ARG A 68 -9.74 -14.92 -26.22
N GLY A 69 -9.10 -14.06 -25.43
CA GLY A 69 -7.89 -14.35 -24.68
C GLY A 69 -8.26 -14.40 -23.22
N ALA A 70 -7.99 -15.49 -22.56
CA ALA A 70 -8.44 -15.77 -21.19
C ALA A 70 -8.15 -14.60 -20.24
N ARG A 71 -9.21 -13.93 -19.79
CA ARG A 71 -9.17 -12.98 -18.67
C ARG A 71 -8.61 -13.69 -17.44
N ALA A 72 -7.78 -13.02 -16.67
CA ALA A 72 -7.36 -13.57 -15.39
C ALA A 72 -8.58 -13.69 -14.46
N VAL A 73 -8.84 -14.88 -13.96
CA VAL A 73 -9.92 -15.18 -13.01
C VAL A 73 -9.77 -14.29 -11.77
N GLY A 74 -10.84 -13.65 -11.32
CA GLY A 74 -10.84 -12.74 -10.17
C GLY A 74 -10.30 -11.33 -10.45
N MET A 75 -10.04 -10.93 -11.70
CA MET A 75 -9.52 -9.61 -12.04
C MET A 75 -10.62 -8.56 -12.18
N ILE A 76 -10.41 -7.41 -11.53
CA ILE A 76 -11.16 -6.16 -11.75
C ILE A 76 -10.23 -5.18 -12.45
N LYS A 77 -10.69 -4.55 -13.52
CA LYS A 77 -9.97 -3.50 -14.22
C LYS A 77 -10.80 -2.21 -14.20
N GLN A 78 -10.27 -1.17 -13.57
CA GLN A 78 -10.79 0.18 -13.70
C GLN A 78 -10.03 0.92 -14.78
N THR A 79 -10.75 1.45 -15.74
CA THR A 79 -10.18 2.27 -16.81
C THR A 79 -10.03 3.72 -16.36
N ALA A 80 -9.16 4.49 -17.07
CA ALA A 80 -9.00 5.93 -16.80
C ALA A 80 -10.35 6.69 -16.83
N GLU A 81 -11.28 6.34 -17.73
CA GLU A 81 -12.58 6.99 -17.80
C GLU A 81 -13.44 6.70 -16.57
N GLN A 82 -13.42 5.47 -16.04
CA GLN A 82 -14.11 5.13 -14.80
C GLN A 82 -13.50 5.88 -13.60
N LEU A 83 -12.17 5.91 -13.50
CA LEU A 83 -11.47 6.66 -12.46
C LEU A 83 -11.83 8.16 -12.51
N LYS A 84 -11.91 8.73 -13.70
CA LYS A 84 -12.30 10.14 -13.87
C LYS A 84 -13.74 10.39 -13.45
N VAL A 85 -14.67 9.49 -13.75
CA VAL A 85 -16.10 9.64 -13.40
C VAL A 85 -16.32 9.49 -11.89
N GLU A 86 -15.65 8.55 -11.26
CA GLU A 86 -15.76 8.28 -9.81
C GLU A 86 -14.97 9.28 -8.95
N MET A 87 -14.05 10.05 -9.56
CA MET A 87 -13.22 11.09 -8.92
C MET A 87 -12.55 10.66 -7.61
N PRO A 88 -11.74 9.57 -7.59
CA PRO A 88 -11.13 9.11 -6.37
C PRO A 88 -10.09 10.11 -5.85
N ALA A 89 -10.22 10.48 -4.58
CA ALA A 89 -9.25 11.32 -3.89
C ALA A 89 -8.07 10.51 -3.36
N ASP A 90 -8.33 9.27 -2.95
CA ASP A 90 -7.36 8.37 -2.34
C ASP A 90 -7.67 6.89 -2.66
N MET A 91 -6.92 5.97 -2.04
CA MET A 91 -7.14 4.54 -2.22
C MET A 91 -8.49 4.07 -1.70
N THR A 92 -9.06 4.72 -0.68
CA THR A 92 -10.37 4.33 -0.14
C THR A 92 -11.47 4.65 -1.14
N ASP A 93 -11.34 5.77 -1.83
CA ASP A 93 -12.25 6.15 -2.91
C ASP A 93 -12.08 5.26 -4.14
N LEU A 94 -10.82 4.86 -4.44
CA LEU A 94 -10.52 3.93 -5.53
C LEU A 94 -11.28 2.60 -5.40
N VAL A 95 -11.44 2.10 -4.19
CA VAL A 95 -12.12 0.82 -3.93
C VAL A 95 -13.54 0.98 -3.39
N ARG A 96 -14.08 2.19 -3.34
CA ARG A 96 -15.40 2.52 -2.75
C ARG A 96 -16.53 1.61 -3.23
N TYR A 97 -16.52 1.25 -4.50
CA TYR A 97 -17.55 0.41 -5.11
C TYR A 97 -17.11 -1.03 -5.37
N MET A 98 -16.04 -1.46 -4.66
CA MET A 98 -15.48 -2.82 -4.73
C MET A 98 -15.63 -3.51 -3.37
N PRO A 99 -16.76 -4.14 -3.06
CA PRO A 99 -17.05 -4.66 -1.72
C PRO A 99 -16.05 -5.72 -1.21
N SER A 100 -15.30 -6.37 -2.11
CA SER A 100 -14.29 -7.38 -1.75
C SER A 100 -12.90 -6.81 -1.45
N VAL A 101 -12.71 -5.50 -1.58
CA VAL A 101 -11.40 -4.84 -1.42
C VAL A 101 -11.51 -3.77 -0.36
N GLY A 102 -10.75 -3.93 0.72
CA GLY A 102 -10.59 -2.93 1.76
C GLY A 102 -9.24 -2.22 1.66
N VAL A 103 -9.00 -1.33 2.62
CA VAL A 103 -7.74 -0.59 2.75
C VAL A 103 -7.18 -0.83 4.14
N SER A 104 -5.92 -1.21 4.22
CA SER A 104 -5.17 -1.27 5.48
C SER A 104 -4.80 0.15 5.89
N ILE A 105 -5.17 0.54 7.11
CA ILE A 105 -4.96 1.89 7.65
C ILE A 105 -4.14 1.77 8.93
N SER A 106 -3.15 2.65 9.12
CA SER A 106 -2.56 2.85 10.43
C SER A 106 -3.31 3.99 11.14
N GLY A 107 -3.72 3.76 12.36
CA GLY A 107 -4.64 4.63 13.11
C GLY A 107 -4.18 6.04 13.42
N SER A 108 -3.03 6.45 12.96
CA SER A 108 -2.45 7.76 13.24
C SER A 108 -1.76 8.33 12.00
N ARG A 109 -0.70 9.02 12.18
CA ARG A 109 0.17 9.73 11.24
C ARG A 109 0.46 9.01 9.91
N GLY A 110 0.61 7.67 9.92
CA GLY A 110 1.00 6.91 8.73
C GLY A 110 -0.09 6.77 7.66
N GLY A 111 -1.36 6.99 8.00
CA GLY A 111 -2.47 6.90 7.06
C GLY A 111 -2.65 5.49 6.46
N MET A 112 -2.88 5.42 5.15
CA MET A 112 -3.09 4.16 4.43
C MET A 112 -1.77 3.41 4.22
N ARG A 113 -1.81 2.08 4.40
CA ARG A 113 -0.64 1.17 4.32
C ARG A 113 -0.69 0.24 3.12
N GLY A 114 -1.83 0.04 2.51
CA GLY A 114 -2.03 -0.85 1.39
C GLY A 114 -3.46 -1.30 1.26
N PHE A 115 -3.68 -2.31 0.46
CA PHE A 115 -4.99 -2.92 0.28
C PHE A 115 -5.18 -4.11 1.20
N ALA A 116 -6.44 -4.39 1.51
CA ALA A 116 -6.88 -5.60 2.19
C ALA A 116 -7.76 -6.42 1.25
N MET A 117 -7.40 -7.67 1.01
CA MET A 117 -8.11 -8.57 0.11
C MET A 117 -8.12 -9.97 0.68
N ARG A 118 -9.29 -10.63 0.65
CA ARG A 118 -9.42 -12.05 1.04
C ARG A 118 -8.69 -12.39 2.34
N GLY A 119 -8.90 -11.55 3.37
CA GLY A 119 -8.44 -11.80 4.72
C GLY A 119 -6.96 -11.48 5.01
N VAL A 120 -6.23 -10.95 4.05
CA VAL A 120 -4.85 -10.50 4.23
C VAL A 120 -4.64 -9.08 3.72
N GLU A 121 -3.61 -8.39 4.22
CA GLU A 121 -3.41 -6.97 3.97
C GLU A 121 -1.94 -6.55 3.93
N ALA A 122 -1.71 -5.28 3.63
CA ALA A 122 -0.40 -4.63 3.61
C ALA A 122 0.60 -5.37 2.70
N ASN A 123 1.70 -5.88 3.21
CA ASN A 123 2.73 -6.59 2.44
C ASN A 123 2.28 -7.95 1.88
N ARG A 124 1.07 -8.42 2.20
CA ARG A 124 0.45 -9.63 1.65
C ARG A 124 -0.40 -9.37 0.40
N VAL A 125 -0.51 -8.10 0.01
CA VAL A 125 -1.09 -7.67 -1.27
C VAL A 125 -0.01 -6.95 -2.05
N ALA A 126 0.39 -7.50 -3.18
CA ALA A 126 1.46 -6.93 -4.00
C ALA A 126 0.96 -5.69 -4.75
N ILE A 127 1.74 -4.62 -4.74
CA ILE A 127 1.45 -3.39 -5.49
C ILE A 127 2.54 -3.18 -6.52
N SER A 128 2.14 -2.89 -7.76
CA SER A 128 3.07 -2.65 -8.87
C SER A 128 2.67 -1.42 -9.68
N ILE A 129 3.66 -0.80 -10.30
CA ILE A 129 3.49 0.28 -11.28
C ILE A 129 4.12 -0.21 -12.60
N ASP A 130 3.34 -0.22 -13.67
CA ASP A 130 3.73 -0.79 -14.99
C ASP A 130 4.33 -2.21 -14.88
N GLY A 131 3.79 -3.02 -13.93
CA GLY A 131 4.23 -4.40 -13.66
C GLY A 131 5.54 -4.50 -12.87
N ILE A 132 6.08 -3.41 -12.33
CA ILE A 132 7.24 -3.42 -11.44
C ILE A 132 6.76 -3.38 -9.99
N LEU A 133 7.13 -4.41 -9.23
CA LEU A 133 6.75 -4.55 -7.83
C LEU A 133 7.35 -3.41 -7.00
N GLN A 134 6.49 -2.76 -6.21
CA GLN A 134 6.92 -1.72 -5.29
C GLN A 134 7.54 -2.35 -4.03
N PRO A 135 8.48 -1.66 -3.36
CA PRO A 135 9.12 -2.16 -2.14
C PRO A 135 8.11 -2.48 -1.04
N ASP A 136 8.42 -3.43 -0.17
CA ASP A 136 7.60 -3.71 1.01
C ASP A 136 7.52 -2.50 1.93
N ILE A 137 6.39 -2.35 2.62
CA ILE A 137 6.29 -1.40 3.72
C ILE A 137 7.19 -1.89 4.85
N GLN A 138 8.13 -1.06 5.24
CA GLN A 138 8.93 -1.25 6.44
C GLN A 138 8.18 -0.56 7.58
N ASP A 139 7.35 -1.31 8.27
CA ASP A 139 6.42 -0.78 9.25
C ASP A 139 6.52 -1.56 10.55
N ASN A 140 7.18 -0.95 11.51
CA ASN A 140 7.09 -1.43 12.87
C ASN A 140 5.87 -0.81 13.54
N VAL A 141 4.86 -1.64 13.74
CA VAL A 141 3.57 -1.27 14.32
C VAL A 141 3.72 -0.50 15.65
N VAL A 142 4.75 -0.81 16.44
CA VAL A 142 5.03 -0.20 17.73
C VAL A 142 5.52 1.25 17.60
N PHE A 143 6.16 1.59 16.49
CA PHE A 143 6.77 2.90 16.26
C PHE A 143 6.09 3.70 15.16
N SER A 144 4.97 3.25 14.63
CA SER A 144 4.24 3.94 13.56
C SER A 144 3.89 5.39 13.91
N SER A 145 3.55 5.65 15.17
CA SER A 145 3.26 6.98 15.69
C SER A 145 4.47 7.92 15.71
N TYR A 146 5.69 7.38 15.65
CA TYR A 146 6.95 8.16 15.60
C TYR A 146 7.55 8.23 14.20
N GLY A 147 6.78 7.88 13.15
CA GLY A 147 7.22 7.99 11.77
C GLY A 147 8.09 6.82 11.27
N LEU A 148 8.15 5.71 11.99
CA LEU A 148 8.81 4.48 11.53
C LEU A 148 7.89 3.62 10.65
N SER A 149 6.87 4.21 10.08
CA SER A 149 5.92 3.57 9.19
C SER A 149 6.02 4.22 7.83
N ASN A 150 6.68 3.56 6.91
CA ASN A 150 6.80 4.04 5.55
C ASN A 150 5.67 3.55 4.66
N ALA A 151 4.76 4.45 4.29
CA ALA A 151 3.69 4.20 3.35
C ALA A 151 4.04 4.56 1.90
N SER A 152 5.31 4.84 1.58
CA SER A 152 5.72 5.40 0.28
C SER A 152 5.37 4.52 -0.92
N ARG A 153 5.24 3.21 -0.77
CA ARG A 153 4.87 2.29 -1.86
C ARG A 153 3.45 2.48 -2.38
N ILE A 154 2.55 3.09 -1.60
CA ILE A 154 1.14 3.29 -1.96
C ILE A 154 0.86 4.68 -2.49
N ASP A 155 1.83 5.57 -2.40
CA ASP A 155 1.72 6.95 -2.81
C ASP A 155 1.83 7.05 -4.35
N PHE A 156 0.81 6.57 -5.05
CA PHE A 156 0.65 6.73 -6.49
C PHE A 156 -0.53 7.65 -6.79
N ASP A 157 -0.36 8.59 -7.73
CA ASP A 157 -1.47 9.46 -8.14
C ASP A 157 -2.36 8.74 -9.16
N PRO A 158 -3.62 8.40 -8.81
CA PRO A 158 -4.53 7.66 -9.69
C PRO A 158 -4.78 8.35 -11.04
N TYR A 159 -4.65 9.67 -11.11
CA TYR A 159 -4.84 10.42 -12.36
C TYR A 159 -3.71 10.22 -13.37
N LEU A 160 -2.55 9.74 -12.95
CA LEU A 160 -1.47 9.34 -13.85
C LEU A 160 -1.65 7.93 -14.43
N ALA A 161 -2.63 7.16 -13.92
CA ALA A 161 -2.96 5.84 -14.44
C ALA A 161 -3.82 5.91 -15.71
N SER A 162 -3.56 5.04 -16.66
CA SER A 162 -4.45 4.68 -17.76
C SER A 162 -5.44 3.60 -17.34
N SER A 163 -5.05 2.75 -16.38
CA SER A 163 -5.94 1.78 -15.74
C SER A 163 -5.34 1.29 -14.41
N VAL A 164 -6.22 0.84 -13.53
CA VAL A 164 -5.84 0.09 -12.33
C VAL A 164 -6.39 -1.32 -12.44
N GLU A 165 -5.54 -2.32 -12.30
CA GLU A 165 -5.88 -3.73 -12.38
C GLU A 165 -5.75 -4.34 -10.98
N ILE A 166 -6.87 -4.85 -10.45
CA ILE A 166 -6.95 -5.48 -9.15
C ILE A 166 -7.24 -6.96 -9.35
N GLN A 167 -6.27 -7.80 -9.04
CA GLN A 167 -6.38 -9.25 -9.09
C GLN A 167 -6.58 -9.77 -7.67
N ARG A 168 -7.71 -10.40 -7.40
CA ARG A 168 -8.03 -11.01 -6.11
C ARG A 168 -7.53 -12.45 -6.05
N GLY A 169 -7.18 -12.91 -4.85
CA GLY A 169 -6.60 -14.23 -4.59
C GLY A 169 -5.13 -14.32 -4.95
N ALA A 170 -4.47 -15.39 -4.49
CA ALA A 170 -3.03 -15.57 -4.66
C ALA A 170 -2.60 -15.40 -6.12
N ASN A 171 -1.54 -14.66 -6.32
CA ASN A 171 -1.01 -14.35 -7.65
C ASN A 171 0.52 -14.24 -7.66
N SER A 172 1.19 -14.99 -6.77
CA SER A 172 2.66 -14.96 -6.70
C SER A 172 3.34 -15.47 -7.96
N PHE A 173 2.66 -16.29 -8.75
CA PHE A 173 3.16 -16.68 -10.08
C PHE A 173 3.46 -15.45 -10.96
N VAL A 174 2.55 -14.46 -11.00
CA VAL A 174 2.70 -13.27 -11.84
C VAL A 174 3.55 -12.20 -11.17
N SER A 175 3.27 -11.90 -9.90
CA SER A 175 3.82 -10.73 -9.20
C SER A 175 5.03 -11.07 -8.31
N GLY A 176 5.27 -12.35 -8.00
CA GLY A 176 6.32 -12.78 -7.08
C GLY A 176 5.92 -12.61 -5.62
N ASN A 177 6.88 -12.19 -4.83
CA ASN A 177 6.77 -12.04 -3.38
C ASN A 177 5.60 -11.14 -2.95
N GLY A 178 4.87 -11.56 -1.89
CA GLY A 178 3.86 -10.72 -1.23
C GLY A 178 2.48 -10.74 -1.89
N ALA A 179 2.22 -11.56 -2.91
CA ALA A 179 0.90 -11.66 -3.56
C ALA A 179 0.06 -12.82 -2.98
N LEU A 180 -0.11 -12.89 -1.66
CA LEU A 180 -0.91 -13.91 -0.99
C LEU A 180 -2.42 -13.67 -1.14
N GLY A 181 -2.88 -12.44 -0.98
CA GLY A 181 -4.29 -12.04 -1.06
C GLY A 181 -4.68 -11.48 -2.41
N GLY A 182 -3.71 -11.00 -3.18
CA GLY A 182 -3.95 -10.41 -4.49
C GLY A 182 -2.87 -9.45 -4.91
N THR A 183 -3.16 -8.75 -6.03
CA THR A 183 -2.25 -7.73 -6.57
C THR A 183 -3.02 -6.52 -7.05
N VAL A 184 -2.39 -5.35 -6.95
CA VAL A 184 -2.86 -4.10 -7.55
C VAL A 184 -1.78 -3.58 -8.48
N ASN A 185 -2.10 -3.41 -9.76
CA ASN A 185 -1.18 -2.87 -10.74
C ASN A 185 -1.71 -1.57 -11.33
N TYR A 186 -0.95 -0.50 -11.19
CA TYR A 186 -1.20 0.79 -11.81
C TYR A 186 -0.51 0.82 -13.16
N ASN A 187 -1.27 0.82 -14.25
CA ASN A 187 -0.74 1.05 -15.58
C ASN A 187 -0.71 2.54 -15.84
N THR A 188 0.47 3.14 -16.02
CA THR A 188 0.60 4.58 -16.22
C THR A 188 0.24 4.98 -17.65
N LYS A 189 -0.21 6.23 -17.85
CA LYS A 189 -0.57 6.77 -19.16
C LYS A 189 0.60 6.77 -20.12
N ASN A 190 0.29 6.61 -21.40
CA ASN A 190 1.21 6.75 -22.53
C ASN A 190 0.79 7.93 -23.43
N ALA A 191 1.63 8.31 -24.39
CA ALA A 191 1.33 9.43 -25.28
C ALA A 191 -0.01 9.28 -26.00
N ARG A 192 -0.32 8.09 -26.48
CA ARG A 192 -1.54 7.78 -27.24
C ARG A 192 -2.83 7.85 -26.38
N ASP A 193 -2.71 7.86 -25.06
CA ASP A 193 -3.87 8.00 -24.15
C ASP A 193 -4.39 9.44 -24.07
N LEU A 194 -3.56 10.43 -24.51
CA LEU A 194 -3.90 11.85 -24.52
C LEU A 194 -4.21 12.40 -25.91
N ILE A 195 -3.75 11.70 -26.95
CA ILE A 195 -3.83 12.21 -28.33
C ILE A 195 -5.09 11.67 -28.99
N VAL A 196 -5.94 12.59 -29.48
CA VAL A 196 -7.14 12.23 -30.22
C VAL A 196 -6.75 11.59 -31.56
N GLN A 197 -7.49 10.59 -31.99
CA GLN A 197 -7.24 9.90 -33.24
C GLN A 197 -7.18 10.89 -34.41
N GLY A 198 -6.10 10.80 -35.20
CA GLY A 198 -5.85 11.69 -36.32
C GLY A 198 -5.02 12.94 -35.98
N LYS A 199 -4.77 13.23 -34.69
CA LYS A 199 -3.87 14.31 -34.26
C LYS A 199 -2.47 13.77 -33.96
N GLN A 200 -1.46 14.64 -33.99
CA GLN A 200 -0.08 14.32 -33.64
C GLN A 200 0.33 14.81 -32.26
N TRP A 201 -0.50 15.61 -31.61
CA TRP A 201 -0.29 16.12 -30.27
C TRP A 201 -1.61 16.23 -29.51
N GLY A 202 -1.51 16.24 -28.20
CA GLY A 202 -2.64 16.48 -27.29
C GLY A 202 -2.15 17.14 -26.01
N ALA A 203 -3.00 17.97 -25.42
CA ALA A 203 -2.77 18.60 -24.14
C ALA A 203 -3.92 18.26 -23.18
N PHE A 204 -3.58 18.15 -21.89
CA PHE A 204 -4.49 17.77 -20.82
C PHE A 204 -4.36 18.73 -19.66
N ALA A 205 -5.47 19.24 -19.15
CA ALA A 205 -5.53 19.99 -17.90
C ALA A 205 -6.73 19.51 -17.06
N HIS A 206 -6.53 19.41 -15.76
CA HIS A 206 -7.58 19.05 -14.80
C HIS A 206 -7.45 19.88 -13.53
N VAL A 207 -8.56 20.44 -13.07
CA VAL A 207 -8.67 21.09 -11.76
C VAL A 207 -9.83 20.44 -11.03
N GLY A 208 -9.58 19.96 -9.81
CA GLY A 208 -10.56 19.24 -9.00
C GLY A 208 -10.56 19.70 -7.55
N TYR A 209 -11.70 19.52 -6.91
CA TYR A 209 -11.90 19.73 -5.47
C TYR A 209 -12.67 18.57 -4.87
N ASN A 210 -12.25 18.10 -3.70
CA ASN A 210 -12.95 17.08 -2.90
C ASN A 210 -13.19 17.62 -1.48
N GLY A 211 -14.45 17.67 -1.06
CA GLY A 211 -14.85 18.27 0.21
C GLY A 211 -14.59 17.41 1.45
N LYS A 212 -14.31 16.09 1.30
CA LYS A 212 -14.09 15.21 2.46
C LYS A 212 -12.80 15.54 3.24
N ASP A 213 -11.80 16.10 2.55
CA ASP A 213 -10.46 16.38 3.05
C ASP A 213 -9.91 17.72 2.51
N ASN A 214 -10.78 18.59 1.99
CA ASN A 214 -10.42 19.85 1.31
C ASN A 214 -9.38 19.66 0.19
N LEU A 215 -9.34 18.50 -0.44
CA LEU A 215 -8.34 18.20 -1.43
C LEU A 215 -8.54 19.03 -2.69
N ARG A 216 -7.50 19.76 -3.07
CA ARG A 216 -7.40 20.47 -4.35
C ARG A 216 -6.43 19.71 -5.24
N THR A 217 -6.84 19.41 -6.45
CA THR A 217 -6.05 18.65 -7.42
C THR A 217 -5.84 19.47 -8.69
N TYR A 218 -4.61 19.60 -9.11
CA TYR A 218 -4.20 20.26 -10.35
C TYR A 218 -3.36 19.29 -11.17
N ILE A 219 -3.71 19.10 -12.42
CA ILE A 219 -2.98 18.22 -13.33
C ILE A 219 -2.82 18.96 -14.65
N GLY A 220 -1.63 18.86 -15.22
CA GLY A 220 -1.37 19.42 -16.53
C GLY A 220 -0.30 18.66 -17.26
N GLY A 221 -0.32 18.73 -18.59
CA GLY A 221 0.69 18.17 -19.43
C GLY A 221 0.25 17.94 -20.86
N GLY A 222 1.07 17.22 -21.60
CA GLY A 222 0.81 16.97 -23.01
C GLY A 222 1.55 15.77 -23.53
N ALA A 223 1.21 15.42 -24.77
CA ALA A 223 1.81 14.32 -25.52
C ALA A 223 2.01 14.72 -26.98
N ALA A 224 3.01 14.14 -27.60
CA ALA A 224 3.30 14.35 -29.02
C ALA A 224 3.75 13.05 -29.69
N LEU A 225 3.36 12.90 -30.95
CA LEU A 225 3.83 11.88 -31.87
C LEU A 225 4.58 12.58 -33.00
N TRP A 226 5.84 12.20 -33.21
CA TRP A 226 6.66 12.80 -34.26
C TRP A 226 7.48 11.73 -34.95
N LYS A 227 7.16 11.43 -36.21
CA LYS A 227 7.77 10.33 -36.97
C LYS A 227 7.74 9.02 -36.18
N HIS A 228 8.89 8.60 -35.67
CA HIS A 228 9.07 7.38 -34.88
C HIS A 228 9.06 7.62 -33.37
N TRP A 229 8.86 8.84 -32.92
CA TRP A 229 8.91 9.20 -31.51
C TRP A 229 7.53 9.41 -30.93
N GLU A 230 7.35 8.92 -29.71
CA GLU A 230 6.16 9.16 -28.87
C GLU A 230 6.65 9.78 -27.56
N ALA A 231 6.14 10.94 -27.18
CA ALA A 231 6.52 11.62 -25.95
C ALA A 231 5.28 11.97 -25.10
N LEU A 232 5.40 11.85 -23.79
CA LEU A 232 4.41 12.23 -22.80
C LEU A 232 5.10 12.95 -21.65
N LEU A 233 4.49 14.04 -21.16
CA LEU A 233 4.82 14.69 -19.91
C LEU A 233 3.53 15.07 -19.17
N LEU A 234 3.40 14.61 -17.93
CA LEU A 234 2.30 14.97 -17.02
C LEU A 234 2.88 15.40 -15.68
N ALA A 235 2.25 16.40 -15.07
CA ALA A 235 2.54 16.85 -13.73
C ALA A 235 1.24 16.94 -12.92
N THR A 236 1.31 16.59 -11.62
CA THR A 236 0.20 16.75 -10.70
C THR A 236 0.63 17.49 -9.46
N ARG A 237 -0.30 18.28 -8.90
CA ARG A 237 -0.19 18.86 -7.58
C ARG A 237 -1.49 18.61 -6.81
N ARG A 238 -1.36 18.18 -5.56
CA ARG A 238 -2.48 17.91 -4.67
C ARG A 238 -2.19 18.52 -3.30
N ASP A 239 -3.08 19.36 -2.81
CA ASP A 239 -3.01 19.98 -1.49
C ASP A 239 -4.28 19.59 -0.72
N GLY A 240 -4.15 19.04 0.48
CA GLY A 240 -5.27 18.53 1.26
C GLY A 240 -5.02 18.57 2.77
N ASN A 241 -6.05 18.19 3.52
CA ASN A 241 -6.08 18.19 4.98
C ASN A 241 -6.51 16.81 5.50
N GLU A 242 -6.72 16.71 6.83
CA GLU A 242 -7.32 15.56 7.48
C GLU A 242 -8.75 15.28 6.97
N LEU A 243 -9.18 14.04 7.14
CA LEU A 243 -10.53 13.62 6.85
C LEU A 243 -11.54 14.38 7.73
N ARG A 244 -12.50 15.04 7.12
CA ARG A 244 -13.65 15.63 7.81
C ARG A 244 -14.68 14.55 8.14
N ASN A 245 -14.42 13.85 9.21
CA ASN A 245 -15.29 12.78 9.70
C ASN A 245 -16.65 13.33 10.15
N PHE A 246 -17.64 12.47 10.42
CA PHE A 246 -19.00 12.88 10.77
C PHE A 246 -19.06 13.78 12.01
N ALA A 247 -18.26 13.50 13.03
CA ALA A 247 -18.21 14.27 14.27
C ALA A 247 -17.21 15.45 14.21
N TYR A 248 -16.79 15.86 13.03
CA TYR A 248 -15.87 16.99 12.85
C TYR A 248 -16.45 18.29 13.44
N GLY A 249 -15.67 18.98 14.27
CA GLY A 249 -16.05 20.24 14.93
C GLY A 249 -15.77 20.30 16.42
N GLN A 250 -15.67 19.17 17.12
CA GLN A 250 -15.28 19.12 18.55
C GLN A 250 -13.78 18.86 18.67
N ARG A 251 -13.04 19.88 19.04
CA ARG A 251 -11.58 19.83 19.18
C ARG A 251 -11.18 19.65 20.64
N THR A 252 -10.76 18.46 20.98
CA THR A 252 -10.08 18.15 22.24
C THR A 252 -8.68 17.64 21.90
N ARG A 253 -7.61 18.29 22.41
CA ARG A 253 -6.23 17.89 22.11
C ARG A 253 -5.81 16.66 22.93
N ASN A 254 -6.48 15.54 22.72
CA ASN A 254 -6.11 14.26 23.29
C ASN A 254 -6.84 13.14 22.54
N ILE A 255 -6.65 11.90 22.99
CA ILE A 255 -7.24 10.71 22.38
C ILE A 255 -8.78 10.73 22.37
N THR A 256 -9.43 11.51 23.24
CA THR A 256 -10.90 11.63 23.29
C THR A 256 -11.46 12.59 22.23
N SER A 257 -10.61 13.21 21.41
CA SER A 257 -11.05 14.05 20.29
C SER A 257 -12.01 13.30 19.39
N THR A 258 -13.10 13.93 19.00
CA THR A 258 -14.05 13.39 18.01
C THR A 258 -13.59 13.62 16.57
N GLN A 259 -12.55 14.45 16.36
CA GLN A 259 -11.93 14.70 15.07
C GLN A 259 -10.72 13.79 14.85
N ALA A 260 -10.39 13.53 13.58
CA ALA A 260 -9.09 13.01 13.18
C ALA A 260 -7.96 13.97 13.62
N ASP A 261 -6.75 13.45 13.76
CA ASP A 261 -5.58 14.28 14.03
C ASP A 261 -5.41 15.31 12.90
N PRO A 262 -5.22 16.62 13.21
CA PRO A 262 -5.03 17.63 12.18
C PRO A 262 -3.83 17.32 11.32
N ILE A 263 -4.01 17.32 10.01
CA ILE A 263 -2.96 17.11 9.03
C ILE A 263 -3.12 18.09 7.87
N SER A 264 -2.03 18.61 7.37
CA SER A 264 -1.99 19.29 6.08
C SER A 264 -0.91 18.64 5.22
N PHE A 265 -1.21 18.41 3.95
CA PHE A 265 -0.23 17.82 3.05
C PHE A 265 -0.21 18.48 1.68
N ALA A 266 0.97 18.45 1.06
CA ALA A 266 1.18 18.83 -0.33
C ALA A 266 1.91 17.69 -1.05
N GLN A 267 1.39 17.27 -2.20
CA GLN A 267 1.95 16.21 -3.03
C GLN A 267 2.17 16.72 -4.45
N HIS A 268 3.33 16.40 -5.01
CA HIS A 268 3.68 16.66 -6.40
C HIS A 268 4.10 15.36 -7.05
N ALA A 269 3.56 15.07 -8.25
CA ALA A 269 4.03 13.92 -9.01
C ALA A 269 4.28 14.28 -10.48
N TRP A 270 5.22 13.57 -11.09
CA TRP A 270 5.64 13.74 -12.47
C TRP A 270 5.66 12.39 -13.16
N LEU A 271 5.18 12.35 -14.39
CA LEU A 271 5.30 11.20 -15.28
C LEU A 271 5.83 11.70 -16.63
N ALA A 272 7.00 11.23 -17.00
CA ALA A 272 7.58 11.49 -18.33
C ALA A 272 7.82 10.15 -19.02
N LYS A 273 7.39 10.03 -20.27
CA LYS A 273 7.64 8.84 -21.10
C LYS A 273 8.13 9.28 -22.49
N LEU A 274 9.10 8.54 -23.00
CA LEU A 274 9.60 8.68 -24.36
C LEU A 274 9.66 7.28 -24.98
N ALA A 275 9.23 7.14 -26.22
CA ALA A 275 9.39 5.90 -26.95
C ALA A 275 9.88 6.15 -28.37
N TYR A 276 10.76 5.30 -28.84
CA TYR A 276 11.25 5.24 -30.21
C TYR A 276 10.75 3.97 -30.88
N VAL A 277 9.95 4.13 -31.95
CA VAL A 277 9.27 3.05 -32.65
C VAL A 277 9.68 3.14 -34.12
N PRO A 278 10.89 2.63 -34.50
CA PRO A 278 11.37 2.72 -35.86
C PRO A 278 10.48 1.98 -36.86
N ASN A 279 9.85 0.91 -36.45
CA ASN A 279 8.88 0.09 -37.19
C ASN A 279 7.96 -0.69 -36.25
N GLU A 280 7.08 -1.53 -36.78
CA GLU A 280 6.11 -2.33 -36.03
C GLU A 280 6.75 -3.45 -35.18
N HIS A 281 7.99 -3.83 -35.50
CA HIS A 281 8.71 -4.90 -34.83
C HIS A 281 9.50 -4.41 -33.60
N HIS A 282 10.00 -3.20 -33.62
CA HIS A 282 10.93 -2.69 -32.61
C HIS A 282 10.36 -1.50 -31.86
N ARG A 283 10.49 -1.53 -30.55
CA ARG A 283 10.16 -0.42 -29.66
C ARG A 283 11.18 -0.31 -28.54
N LEU A 284 11.76 0.89 -28.40
CA LEU A 284 12.51 1.30 -27.21
C LEU A 284 11.66 2.30 -26.43
N ASP A 285 11.57 2.14 -25.13
CA ASP A 285 10.83 3.04 -24.27
C ASP A 285 11.63 3.42 -23.02
N TRP A 286 11.47 4.67 -22.60
CA TRP A 286 11.97 5.24 -21.36
C TRP A 286 10.80 5.79 -20.59
N ALA A 287 10.78 5.54 -19.28
CA ALA A 287 9.77 6.10 -18.39
C ALA A 287 10.46 6.62 -17.12
N PHE A 288 10.02 7.78 -16.69
CA PHE A 288 10.39 8.40 -15.43
C PHE A 288 9.12 8.75 -14.66
N TYR A 289 9.07 8.34 -13.40
CA TYR A 289 8.05 8.71 -12.44
C TYR A 289 8.71 9.26 -11.19
N ALA A 290 8.22 10.38 -10.68
CA ALA A 290 8.65 10.94 -9.42
C ALA A 290 7.45 11.44 -8.64
N MET A 291 7.46 11.24 -7.33
CA MET A 291 6.48 11.78 -6.42
C MET A 291 7.16 12.26 -5.15
N ASN A 292 6.73 13.42 -4.67
CA ASN A 292 7.15 14.01 -3.41
C ASN A 292 5.89 14.45 -2.65
N ARG A 293 5.73 13.93 -1.43
CA ARG A 293 4.66 14.32 -0.51
C ARG A 293 5.27 14.86 0.77
N LYS A 294 4.81 16.01 1.20
CA LYS A 294 5.12 16.62 2.49
C LYS A 294 3.85 16.69 3.31
N ALA A 295 3.94 16.39 4.59
CA ALA A 295 2.81 16.42 5.50
C ALA A 295 3.22 16.97 6.86
N ASP A 296 2.44 17.87 7.40
CA ASP A 296 2.52 18.41 8.75
C ASP A 296 1.31 17.92 9.53
N ALA A 297 1.53 17.36 10.73
CA ALA A 297 0.43 16.85 11.55
C ALA A 297 0.62 17.18 13.04
N GLU A 298 -0.50 17.44 13.73
CA GLU A 298 -0.59 17.43 15.18
C GLU A 298 -1.12 16.06 15.61
N ILE A 299 -0.37 15.33 16.45
CA ILE A 299 -0.71 13.94 16.80
C ILE A 299 -1.44 13.91 18.15
N TRP A 300 -2.69 14.32 18.15
CA TRP A 300 -3.53 14.38 19.35
C TRP A 300 -3.79 13.00 19.96
N THR A 301 -3.74 11.95 19.16
CA THR A 301 -3.84 10.56 19.65
C THR A 301 -2.78 10.18 20.67
N LEU A 302 -1.63 10.85 20.68
CA LEU A 302 -0.56 10.59 21.63
C LEU A 302 -0.56 11.56 22.81
N GLU A 303 -1.42 12.58 22.81
CA GLU A 303 -1.52 13.51 23.93
C GLU A 303 -2.30 12.87 25.09
N PRO A 304 -1.86 13.03 26.34
CA PRO A 304 -2.54 12.43 27.48
C PRO A 304 -3.93 13.03 27.71
N ILE A 305 -4.77 12.27 28.38
CA ILE A 305 -6.13 12.70 28.77
C ILE A 305 -6.04 13.74 29.88
N ASP A 306 -7.02 14.65 29.95
CA ASP A 306 -7.12 15.81 30.83
C ASP A 306 -6.89 15.58 32.34
N ALA A 307 -6.96 14.34 32.84
CA ALA A 307 -6.65 14.01 34.22
C ALA A 307 -5.23 14.41 34.67
N PHE A 308 -4.32 14.69 33.72
CA PHE A 308 -2.95 15.09 33.97
C PHE A 308 -2.69 16.56 33.66
N THR A 309 -3.69 17.36 33.38
CA THR A 309 -3.48 18.71 32.82
C THR A 309 -3.82 19.80 33.82
N ALA A 310 -2.84 20.25 34.55
CA ALA A 310 -2.69 21.66 34.83
C ALA A 310 -1.72 22.23 33.81
N GLU A 311 -1.89 23.44 33.36
CA GLU A 311 -1.07 24.25 32.45
C GLU A 311 0.18 23.59 31.82
N GLY A 312 0.12 23.22 30.55
CA GLY A 312 1.27 22.67 29.82
C GLY A 312 1.08 21.23 29.33
N LYS A 313 0.08 20.98 28.47
CA LYS A 313 -0.12 19.66 27.84
C LYS A 313 1.08 19.27 26.98
N PRO A 314 1.50 17.98 27.01
CA PRO A 314 2.45 17.49 26.03
C PRO A 314 2.02 17.84 24.62
N TYR A 315 2.95 18.29 23.84
CA TYR A 315 2.72 18.68 22.46
C TYR A 315 3.42 17.70 21.51
N TYR A 316 2.64 17.08 20.64
CA TYR A 316 3.18 16.19 19.60
C TYR A 316 2.89 16.79 18.23
N TYR A 317 3.96 17.12 17.53
CA TYR A 317 3.92 17.67 16.18
C TYR A 317 4.84 16.86 15.27
N SER A 318 4.46 16.68 13.99
CA SER A 318 5.27 15.98 13.02
C SER A 318 5.40 16.71 11.70
N HIS A 319 6.55 16.51 11.05
CA HIS A 319 6.79 16.85 9.66
C HIS A 319 7.35 15.64 8.93
N ASP A 320 6.67 15.20 7.89
CA ASP A 320 7.04 14.04 7.11
C ASP A 320 7.23 14.42 5.65
N GLN A 321 8.28 13.88 5.05
CA GLN A 321 8.50 13.94 3.63
C GLN A 321 8.71 12.54 3.08
N SER A 322 7.88 12.13 2.13
CA SER A 322 8.09 10.91 1.35
C SER A 322 8.43 11.27 -0.10
N LEU A 323 9.43 10.58 -0.65
CA LEU A 323 9.91 10.78 -2.00
C LEU A 323 10.06 9.42 -2.68
N THR A 324 9.43 9.26 -3.84
CA THR A 324 9.62 8.09 -4.71
C THR A 324 10.12 8.58 -6.07
N ARG A 325 11.17 7.96 -6.59
CA ARG A 325 11.68 8.19 -7.94
C ARG A 325 11.90 6.86 -8.62
N GLN A 326 11.44 6.74 -9.86
CA GLN A 326 11.56 5.53 -10.66
C GLN A 326 12.01 5.90 -12.07
N ALA A 327 12.94 5.14 -12.61
CA ALA A 327 13.37 5.25 -13.99
C ALA A 327 13.41 3.86 -14.61
N SER A 328 12.92 3.72 -15.82
CA SER A 328 12.98 2.46 -16.54
C SER A 328 13.33 2.67 -18.01
N MET A 329 14.04 1.70 -18.58
CA MET A 329 14.31 1.58 -19.99
C MET A 329 13.84 0.20 -20.45
N GLY A 330 13.06 0.16 -21.51
CA GLY A 330 12.52 -1.06 -22.10
C GLY A 330 12.90 -1.21 -23.57
N TYR A 331 13.14 -2.44 -23.98
CA TYR A 331 13.21 -2.83 -25.37
C TYR A 331 12.21 -3.94 -25.62
N ARG A 332 11.47 -3.84 -26.73
CA ARG A 332 10.52 -4.84 -27.18
C ARG A 332 10.74 -5.13 -28.65
N PHE A 333 10.89 -6.41 -28.95
CA PHE A 333 10.83 -6.95 -30.28
C PHE A 333 9.57 -7.80 -30.43
N THR A 334 8.86 -7.65 -31.55
CA THR A 334 7.68 -8.45 -31.91
C THR A 334 7.87 -8.99 -33.34
N SER A 335 7.48 -10.24 -33.58
CA SER A 335 7.57 -10.86 -34.88
C SER A 335 6.38 -11.79 -35.12
N ASP A 336 5.84 -11.78 -36.35
CA ASP A 336 4.75 -12.69 -36.71
C ASP A 336 5.25 -13.93 -37.47
N VAL A 337 6.53 -13.95 -37.84
CA VAL A 337 7.11 -15.00 -38.67
C VAL A 337 8.06 -15.92 -37.90
N ALA A 338 8.83 -15.38 -36.96
CA ALA A 338 9.81 -16.15 -36.19
C ALA A 338 9.16 -17.03 -35.09
N PHE A 339 9.89 -18.05 -34.61
CA PHE A 339 9.49 -18.84 -33.46
C PHE A 339 9.19 -18.00 -32.19
N VAL A 340 9.95 -16.95 -31.97
CA VAL A 340 9.76 -15.97 -30.92
C VAL A 340 8.79 -14.91 -31.42
N LYS A 341 7.58 -14.87 -30.82
CA LYS A 341 6.58 -13.84 -31.10
C LYS A 341 6.94 -12.50 -30.47
N LYS A 342 7.47 -12.53 -29.25
CA LYS A 342 7.83 -11.33 -28.52
C LYS A 342 9.05 -11.58 -27.63
N LEU A 343 9.99 -10.68 -27.70
CA LEU A 343 11.11 -10.58 -26.77
C LEU A 343 11.03 -9.21 -26.09
N ALA A 344 11.12 -9.15 -24.78
CA ALA A 344 11.16 -7.89 -24.05
C ALA A 344 12.24 -7.92 -22.99
N ALA A 345 13.01 -6.82 -22.92
CA ALA A 345 14.00 -6.57 -21.89
C ALA A 345 13.65 -5.26 -21.18
N ARG A 346 13.78 -5.21 -19.86
CA ARG A 346 13.57 -4.00 -19.06
C ARG A 346 14.65 -3.85 -18.01
N LEU A 347 15.21 -2.65 -17.94
CA LEU A 347 16.04 -2.17 -16.85
C LEU A 347 15.20 -1.19 -16.04
N HIS A 348 15.27 -1.30 -14.72
CA HIS A 348 14.52 -0.42 -13.84
C HIS A 348 15.36 -0.09 -12.61
N TYR A 349 15.24 1.15 -12.17
CA TYR A 349 15.81 1.62 -10.91
C TYR A 349 14.78 2.48 -10.19
N GLN A 350 14.60 2.22 -8.89
CA GLN A 350 13.73 3.03 -8.04
C GLN A 350 14.38 3.32 -6.70
N VAL A 351 14.05 4.48 -6.14
CA VAL A 351 14.41 4.89 -4.79
C VAL A 351 13.15 5.40 -4.11
N SER A 352 12.90 4.89 -2.91
CA SER A 352 11.89 5.40 -1.98
C SER A 352 12.58 5.92 -0.75
N TYR A 353 12.30 7.14 -0.37
CA TYR A 353 12.88 7.82 0.78
C TYR A 353 11.77 8.37 1.66
N LEU A 354 11.90 8.17 2.96
CA LEU A 354 11.07 8.77 3.98
C LEU A 354 11.95 9.55 4.95
N ASP A 355 11.59 10.80 5.22
CA ASP A 355 12.12 11.62 6.30
C ASP A 355 10.95 12.03 7.20
N ALA A 356 10.97 11.54 8.42
CA ALA A 356 9.93 11.77 9.41
C ALA A 356 10.51 12.41 10.67
N THR A 357 10.07 13.61 10.97
CA THR A 357 10.46 14.33 12.18
C THR A 357 9.29 14.43 13.14
N THR A 358 9.51 14.13 14.40
CA THR A 358 8.53 14.29 15.48
C THR A 358 9.12 15.18 16.56
N TRP A 359 8.40 16.24 16.90
CA TRP A 359 8.70 17.09 18.05
C TRP A 359 7.73 16.78 19.17
N THR A 360 8.27 16.65 20.38
CA THR A 360 7.44 16.34 21.55
C THR A 360 8.01 17.03 22.79
N ASP A 361 7.15 17.62 23.58
CA ASP A 361 7.46 17.95 24.97
C ASP A 361 7.28 16.69 25.80
N TYR A 362 8.19 16.43 26.74
CA TYR A 362 8.04 15.30 27.65
C TYR A 362 7.94 15.75 29.09
N TYR A 363 7.09 15.03 29.82
CA TYR A 363 6.72 15.33 31.19
C TYR A 363 6.88 14.07 32.03
N ARG A 364 7.26 14.26 33.31
CA ARG A 364 7.30 13.18 34.27
C ARG A 364 6.19 13.37 35.30
N PRO A 365 5.46 12.29 35.66
CA PRO A 365 4.55 12.34 36.80
C PRO A 365 5.33 12.65 38.10
N ASN A 366 4.90 13.65 38.83
CA ASN A 366 5.38 13.95 40.16
C ASN A 366 4.26 13.72 41.15
N PHE A 367 4.45 12.74 42.01
CA PHE A 367 3.49 12.39 43.05
C PHE A 367 3.81 13.19 44.32
N ASP A 368 2.91 14.07 44.72
CA ASP A 368 3.00 14.71 46.00
C ASP A 368 2.49 13.73 47.08
N GLN A 369 3.41 13.21 47.89
CA GLN A 369 3.12 12.24 48.93
C GLN A 369 2.28 12.83 50.09
N HIS A 370 2.17 14.15 50.20
CA HIS A 370 1.47 14.82 51.30
C HIS A 370 -0.02 15.02 51.02
N ASN A 371 -0.38 15.28 49.77
CA ASN A 371 -1.77 15.55 49.38
C ASN A 371 -2.34 14.56 48.36
N GLY A 372 -1.54 13.58 47.91
CA GLY A 372 -1.95 12.58 46.92
C GLY A 372 -2.15 13.12 45.53
N ASN A 373 -1.82 14.37 45.25
CA ASN A 373 -1.96 14.99 43.96
C ASN A 373 -0.82 14.59 43.04
N MET A 374 -1.18 14.30 41.79
CA MET A 374 -0.23 14.06 40.73
C MET A 374 -0.12 15.31 39.86
N THR A 375 1.08 15.83 39.72
CA THR A 375 1.42 16.92 38.81
C THR A 375 2.32 16.42 37.71
N LEU A 376 2.31 17.06 36.54
CA LEU A 376 3.28 16.79 35.48
C LEU A 376 4.38 17.84 35.52
N LEU A 377 5.61 17.38 35.72
CA LEU A 377 6.80 18.25 35.62
C LEU A 377 7.32 18.20 34.18
N HIS A 378 7.46 19.34 33.55
CA HIS A 378 8.09 19.46 32.25
C HIS A 378 9.58 19.12 32.36
N GLU A 379 10.01 18.05 31.69
CA GLU A 379 11.41 17.59 31.68
C GLU A 379 12.18 18.02 30.44
N GLY A 380 11.54 18.68 29.48
CA GLY A 380 12.17 19.20 28.28
C GLY A 380 11.47 18.88 26.98
N LYS A 381 12.24 19.02 25.89
CA LYS A 381 11.83 18.73 24.53
C LYS A 381 12.64 17.59 23.95
N ARG A 382 11.99 16.74 23.16
CA ARG A 382 12.64 15.66 22.43
C ARG A 382 12.22 15.72 20.96
N ASP A 383 13.21 15.80 20.09
CA ASP A 383 13.04 15.76 18.64
C ASP A 383 13.53 14.42 18.13
N LYS A 384 12.68 13.70 17.39
CA LYS A 384 12.99 12.39 16.80
C LYS A 384 13.04 12.52 15.29
N TYR A 385 14.21 12.24 14.72
CA TYR A 385 14.44 12.23 13.28
C TYR A 385 14.55 10.78 12.82
N ARG A 386 13.72 10.39 11.85
CA ARG A 386 13.64 9.04 11.30
C ARG A 386 13.74 9.12 9.79
N ALA A 387 14.79 8.56 9.22
CA ALA A 387 14.97 8.49 7.79
C ALA A 387 15.11 7.04 7.35
N GLN A 388 14.42 6.68 6.27
CA GLN A 388 14.51 5.38 5.61
C GLN A 388 14.74 5.56 4.13
N GLU A 389 15.62 4.75 3.56
CA GLU A 389 15.87 4.71 2.12
C GLU A 389 15.83 3.27 1.64
N ILE A 390 15.09 3.05 0.54
CA ILE A 390 15.00 1.77 -0.15
C ILE A 390 15.35 2.01 -1.61
N GLY A 391 16.51 1.52 -2.02
CA GLY A 391 16.93 1.51 -3.42
C GLY A 391 16.72 0.13 -4.04
N ASP A 392 16.16 0.04 -5.25
CA ASP A 392 15.91 -1.22 -5.95
C ASP A 392 16.31 -1.10 -7.41
N ALA A 393 17.22 -1.97 -7.87
CA ALA A 393 17.64 -2.10 -9.24
C ALA A 393 17.19 -3.44 -9.79
N LEU A 394 16.57 -3.46 -10.98
CA LEU A 394 15.96 -4.65 -11.54
C LEU A 394 16.26 -4.80 -13.02
N VAL A 395 16.54 -6.02 -13.44
CA VAL A 395 16.58 -6.45 -14.83
C VAL A 395 15.52 -7.54 -15.02
N ARG A 396 14.69 -7.38 -16.06
CA ARG A 396 13.69 -8.38 -16.45
C ARG A 396 13.84 -8.71 -17.93
N LEU A 397 13.85 -9.99 -18.23
CA LEU A 397 13.79 -10.52 -19.59
C LEU A 397 12.53 -11.38 -19.71
N SER A 398 11.80 -11.23 -20.81
CA SER A 398 10.64 -12.08 -21.13
C SER A 398 10.62 -12.46 -22.60
N LEU A 399 10.21 -13.70 -22.85
CA LEU A 399 10.10 -14.30 -24.17
C LEU A 399 8.74 -14.97 -24.29
N ASP A 400 7.99 -14.59 -25.32
CA ASP A 400 6.74 -15.26 -25.73
C ASP A 400 6.98 -16.02 -27.02
N THR A 401 6.61 -17.30 -27.08
CA THR A 401 6.64 -18.06 -28.32
C THR A 401 5.43 -17.75 -29.19
N ARG A 402 5.51 -18.13 -30.44
CA ARG A 402 4.31 -18.29 -31.28
C ARG A 402 3.47 -19.45 -30.78
N LYS A 403 2.28 -19.54 -31.29
CA LYS A 403 1.41 -20.70 -31.05
C LYS A 403 2.05 -21.95 -31.64
N LEU A 404 2.34 -22.89 -30.77
CA LEU A 404 2.90 -24.21 -31.10
C LEU A 404 1.73 -25.19 -31.22
N SER A 405 1.53 -25.76 -32.38
CA SER A 405 0.51 -26.80 -32.57
C SER A 405 1.09 -28.15 -32.16
N LEU A 406 0.52 -28.76 -31.13
CA LEU A 406 0.93 -30.08 -30.61
C LEU A 406 -0.10 -31.16 -30.95
N GLY A 407 -0.73 -31.07 -32.11
CA GLY A 407 -1.73 -32.03 -32.58
C GLY A 407 -2.94 -32.09 -31.65
N ALA A 408 -3.24 -33.27 -31.11
CA ALA A 408 -4.39 -33.50 -30.22
C ALA A 408 -4.30 -32.71 -28.89
N LEU A 409 -3.15 -32.27 -28.50
CA LEU A 409 -2.94 -31.44 -27.29
C LEU A 409 -3.31 -29.97 -27.51
N GLY A 410 -3.60 -29.56 -28.74
CA GLY A 410 -4.05 -28.20 -29.04
C GLY A 410 -2.94 -27.23 -29.41
N GLN A 411 -3.21 -25.94 -29.18
CA GLN A 411 -2.29 -24.84 -29.49
C GLN A 411 -1.73 -24.23 -28.19
N HIS A 412 -0.42 -24.23 -28.06
CA HIS A 412 0.32 -23.78 -26.88
C HIS A 412 1.04 -22.47 -27.14
N ASN A 413 1.07 -21.58 -26.17
CA ASN A 413 1.86 -20.36 -26.17
C ASN A 413 2.69 -20.32 -24.90
N LEU A 414 4.01 -20.44 -25.03
CA LEU A 414 4.92 -20.45 -23.90
C LEU A 414 5.41 -19.03 -23.62
N ASN A 415 5.32 -18.60 -22.37
CA ASN A 415 5.97 -17.40 -21.86
C ASN A 415 7.03 -17.78 -20.85
N PHE A 416 8.27 -17.39 -21.12
CA PHE A 416 9.38 -17.50 -20.20
C PHE A 416 9.77 -16.12 -19.69
N THR A 417 9.88 -15.94 -18.37
CA THR A 417 10.30 -14.67 -17.76
C THR A 417 11.35 -14.92 -16.69
N THR A 418 12.44 -14.16 -16.75
CA THR A 418 13.43 -14.09 -15.66
C THR A 418 13.55 -12.65 -15.16
N THR A 419 13.77 -12.51 -13.86
CA THR A 419 13.95 -11.22 -13.20
C THR A 419 15.06 -11.34 -12.18
N ALA A 420 16.03 -10.43 -12.22
CA ALA A 420 17.03 -10.29 -11.17
C ALA A 420 16.90 -8.88 -10.58
N SER A 421 16.91 -8.77 -9.26
CA SER A 421 16.89 -7.47 -8.59
C SER A 421 17.82 -7.42 -7.39
N LEU A 422 18.32 -6.23 -7.10
CA LEU A 422 19.13 -5.94 -5.93
C LEU A 422 18.50 -4.77 -5.17
N ARG A 423 18.06 -5.05 -3.95
CA ARG A 423 17.40 -4.09 -3.07
C ARG A 423 18.30 -3.75 -1.89
N ASN A 424 18.48 -2.47 -1.65
CA ASN A 424 19.22 -1.96 -0.51
C ASN A 424 18.27 -1.23 0.44
N TYR A 425 18.44 -1.49 1.73
CA TYR A 425 17.70 -0.84 2.81
C TYR A 425 18.68 -0.12 3.70
N SER A 426 18.37 1.10 4.06
CA SER A 426 19.07 1.83 5.09
C SER A 426 18.11 2.64 5.94
N SER A 427 18.41 2.75 7.23
CA SER A 427 17.68 3.62 8.13
C SER A 427 18.65 4.44 8.98
N ARG A 428 18.25 5.66 9.30
CA ARG A 428 18.97 6.56 10.17
C ARG A 428 18.01 7.15 11.19
N ASN A 429 18.37 7.03 12.46
CA ASN A 429 17.56 7.52 13.57
C ASN A 429 18.41 8.41 14.44
N VAL A 430 17.88 9.58 14.78
CA VAL A 430 18.54 10.53 15.70
C VAL A 430 17.48 11.05 16.65
N ASP A 431 17.75 10.94 17.94
CA ASP A 431 16.99 11.63 18.98
C ASP A 431 17.81 12.78 19.51
N VAL A 432 17.20 13.96 19.56
CA VAL A 432 17.79 15.17 20.15
C VAL A 432 16.97 15.54 21.38
N GLU A 433 17.60 15.52 22.53
CA GLU A 433 16.96 15.86 23.78
C GLU A 433 17.49 17.21 24.29
N ASN A 434 16.55 18.06 24.67
CA ASN A 434 16.78 19.36 25.31
C ASN A 434 16.13 19.31 26.71
N PRO A 435 16.77 18.60 27.68
CA PRO A 435 16.21 18.43 29.00
C PRO A 435 16.26 19.75 29.78
N VAL A 436 15.25 19.99 30.61
CA VAL A 436 15.21 21.10 31.58
C VAL A 436 15.21 20.55 32.98
N ALA A 437 15.75 21.32 33.91
CA ALA A 437 15.75 20.95 35.31
C ALA A 437 14.33 20.99 35.88
N ALA A 438 13.80 19.81 36.15
CA ALA A 438 12.39 19.61 36.55
C ALA A 438 12.22 19.23 38.04
N ASN A 439 13.22 18.58 38.62
CA ASN A 439 13.28 18.25 40.04
C ASN A 439 14.38 19.07 40.71
N THR A 440 14.04 19.69 41.84
CA THR A 440 14.98 20.48 42.55
C THR A 440 15.03 20.07 44.01
N ILE A 441 16.23 19.90 44.54
CA ILE A 441 16.48 19.98 45.98
C ILE A 441 16.89 21.45 46.19
N ASP A 442 16.12 22.16 46.99
CA ASP A 442 16.34 23.60 47.26
C ASP A 442 16.39 24.50 46.00
N GLY A 443 15.59 24.18 44.99
CA GLY A 443 15.50 24.96 43.76
C GLY A 443 16.51 24.60 42.67
N TYR A 444 17.34 23.57 42.84
CA TYR A 444 18.43 23.21 41.92
C TYR A 444 18.45 21.71 41.57
N THR A 445 18.87 21.40 40.35
CA THR A 445 19.13 20.03 39.87
C THR A 445 20.63 19.91 39.58
N VAL A 446 21.25 18.80 40.00
CA VAL A 446 22.64 18.50 39.66
C VAL A 446 22.71 17.44 38.58
N ARG A 447 23.33 17.73 37.46
CA ARG A 447 23.56 16.77 36.36
C ARG A 447 25.00 16.87 35.88
N ARG A 448 25.72 15.74 35.84
CA ARG A 448 27.14 15.69 35.44
C ARG A 448 28.04 16.71 36.16
N GLY A 449 27.80 16.89 37.46
CA GLY A 449 28.58 17.80 38.30
C GLY A 449 28.28 19.31 38.13
N LYS A 450 27.31 19.65 37.28
CA LYS A 450 26.83 21.03 37.09
C LYS A 450 25.47 21.21 37.73
N VAL A 451 25.31 22.38 38.37
CA VAL A 451 24.04 22.77 39.05
C VAL A 451 23.20 23.59 38.10
N TYR A 452 21.89 23.26 38.01
CA TYR A 452 20.91 23.94 37.16
C TYR A 452 19.72 24.41 38.00
N ALA A 453 19.23 25.60 37.77
CA ALA A 453 18.00 26.11 38.37
C ALA A 453 16.75 25.47 37.74
N LEU A 454 15.63 25.48 38.48
CA LEU A 454 14.35 24.96 37.95
C LEU A 454 13.99 25.62 36.62
N GLY A 455 13.70 24.80 35.60
CA GLY A 455 13.38 25.25 34.25
C GLY A 455 14.61 25.59 33.38
N GLU A 456 15.83 25.58 33.96
CA GLU A 456 17.05 25.81 33.19
C GLU A 456 17.35 24.65 32.22
N ASN A 457 17.82 24.98 31.01
CA ASN A 457 18.22 23.98 30.03
C ASN A 457 19.54 23.30 30.46
N MET A 458 19.49 21.98 30.63
CA MET A 458 20.62 21.16 31.07
C MET A 458 21.57 20.75 29.92
N GLY A 459 21.44 21.40 28.77
CA GLY A 459 22.28 21.17 27.60
C GLY A 459 21.64 20.14 26.63
N THR A 460 21.81 20.41 25.36
CA THR A 460 21.30 19.54 24.27
C THR A 460 22.16 18.29 24.13
N THR A 461 21.53 17.15 24.00
CA THR A 461 22.20 15.89 23.68
C THR A 461 21.62 15.33 22.40
N ALA A 462 22.45 14.86 21.47
CA ALA A 462 22.05 14.18 20.26
C ALA A 462 22.58 12.75 20.30
N GLN A 463 21.70 11.78 20.10
CA GLN A 463 22.04 10.38 20.04
C GLN A 463 21.59 9.80 18.69
N ALA A 464 22.56 9.37 17.88
CA ALA A 464 22.28 8.62 16.66
C ALA A 464 22.32 7.13 16.96
N TYR A 465 21.37 6.38 16.38
CA TYR A 465 21.32 4.93 16.49
C TYR A 465 20.64 4.31 15.27
N ALA A 466 20.88 3.04 15.03
CA ALA A 466 20.26 2.28 13.98
C ALA A 466 19.48 1.12 14.61
N PHE A 467 18.21 0.96 14.22
CA PHE A 467 17.42 -0.22 14.58
C PHE A 467 17.79 -1.43 13.73
N LEU A 468 18.33 -1.17 12.54
CA LEU A 468 18.75 -2.13 11.54
C LEU A 468 20.07 -1.69 10.93
N ASN A 469 20.98 -2.63 10.69
CA ASN A 469 22.13 -2.38 9.82
C ASN A 469 21.64 -2.14 8.37
N PRO A 470 22.45 -1.49 7.52
CA PRO A 470 22.16 -1.49 6.10
C PRO A 470 22.08 -2.92 5.56
N ILE A 471 20.98 -3.25 4.88
CA ILE A 471 20.70 -4.61 4.41
C ILE A 471 20.61 -4.63 2.90
N ARG A 472 21.20 -5.64 2.28
CA ARG A 472 21.10 -5.94 0.86
C ARG A 472 20.31 -7.23 0.65
N ARG A 473 19.35 -7.19 -0.26
CA ARG A 473 18.59 -8.39 -0.65
C ARG A 473 18.65 -8.54 -2.16
N PHE A 474 19.32 -9.59 -2.60
CA PHE A 474 19.31 -10.04 -3.98
C PHE A 474 18.11 -10.97 -4.19
N ASN A 475 17.39 -10.79 -5.31
CA ASN A 475 16.33 -11.69 -5.73
C ASN A 475 16.58 -12.14 -7.17
N LEU A 476 16.45 -13.46 -7.40
CA LEU A 476 16.42 -14.07 -8.73
C LEU A 476 15.11 -14.84 -8.87
N ALA A 477 14.35 -14.55 -9.92
CA ALA A 477 13.09 -15.20 -10.22
C ALA A 477 13.08 -15.75 -11.64
N VAL A 478 12.59 -16.96 -11.82
CA VAL A 478 12.40 -17.62 -13.11
C VAL A 478 10.99 -18.17 -13.18
N SER A 479 10.27 -17.92 -14.27
CA SER A 479 8.91 -18.41 -14.47
C SER A 479 8.67 -18.90 -15.89
N LEU A 480 7.84 -19.94 -15.99
CA LEU A 480 7.32 -20.49 -17.24
C LEU A 480 5.81 -20.55 -17.17
N LEU A 481 5.13 -20.03 -18.17
CA LEU A 481 3.68 -20.12 -18.37
C LEU A 481 3.40 -20.79 -19.69
N ASP A 482 2.53 -21.77 -19.71
CA ASP A 482 1.88 -22.32 -20.90
C ASP A 482 0.42 -21.88 -20.95
N ASP A 483 0.03 -21.20 -22.02
CA ASP A 483 -1.36 -20.86 -22.32
C ASP A 483 -1.81 -21.72 -23.48
N ALA A 484 -2.50 -22.83 -23.17
CA ALA A 484 -2.89 -23.88 -24.08
C ALA A 484 -4.38 -23.79 -24.46
N ALA A 485 -4.67 -23.57 -25.73
CA ALA A 485 -6.00 -23.73 -26.29
C ALA A 485 -6.19 -25.21 -26.70
N LEU A 486 -6.72 -26.04 -25.77
CA LEU A 486 -6.93 -27.47 -25.98
C LEU A 486 -8.03 -27.77 -27.01
N SER A 487 -9.04 -26.90 -27.06
CA SER A 487 -10.11 -26.93 -28.05
C SER A 487 -10.70 -25.51 -28.24
N PRO A 488 -11.63 -25.31 -29.19
CA PRO A 488 -12.30 -24.00 -29.34
C PRO A 488 -13.05 -23.51 -28.11
N VAL A 489 -13.40 -24.43 -27.19
CA VAL A 489 -14.18 -24.14 -25.98
C VAL A 489 -13.41 -24.36 -24.66
N LEU A 490 -12.22 -24.96 -24.71
CA LEU A 490 -11.44 -25.34 -23.54
C LEU A 490 -10.04 -24.74 -23.60
N ASN A 491 -9.70 -23.95 -22.61
CA ASN A 491 -8.39 -23.35 -22.43
C ASN A 491 -7.78 -23.78 -21.10
N LEU A 492 -6.51 -24.14 -21.10
CA LEU A 492 -5.72 -24.51 -19.92
C LEU A 492 -4.50 -23.57 -19.82
N LYS A 493 -4.32 -22.93 -18.67
CA LYS A 493 -3.08 -22.21 -18.33
C LYS A 493 -2.35 -22.93 -17.22
N LEU A 494 -1.08 -23.22 -17.42
CA LEU A 494 -0.19 -23.80 -16.42
C LEU A 494 1.03 -22.91 -16.24
N GLY A 495 1.29 -22.53 -15.01
CA GLY A 495 2.42 -21.67 -14.67
C GLY A 495 3.20 -22.20 -13.49
N LEU A 496 4.52 -22.12 -13.58
CA LEU A 496 5.44 -22.42 -12.49
C LEU A 496 6.48 -21.31 -12.38
N ARG A 497 6.73 -20.84 -11.16
CA ARG A 497 7.73 -19.82 -10.84
C ARG A 497 8.54 -20.24 -9.64
N TYR A 498 9.83 -19.99 -9.68
CA TYR A 498 10.73 -20.08 -8.55
C TYR A 498 11.38 -18.73 -8.28
N ASP A 499 11.41 -18.34 -7.01
CA ASP A 499 12.12 -17.14 -6.54
C ASP A 499 13.14 -17.54 -5.48
N LEU A 500 14.34 -16.97 -5.58
CA LEU A 500 15.44 -17.10 -4.63
C LEU A 500 15.78 -15.74 -4.06
N PHE A 501 15.84 -15.60 -2.74
CA PHE A 501 16.25 -14.38 -2.03
C PHE A 501 17.51 -14.66 -1.24
N HIS A 502 18.51 -13.82 -1.39
CA HIS A 502 19.70 -13.81 -0.59
C HIS A 502 19.82 -12.46 0.14
N THR A 503 19.75 -12.49 1.46
CA THR A 503 19.77 -11.30 2.32
C THR A 503 21.08 -11.24 3.09
N THR A 504 21.80 -10.13 2.98
CA THR A 504 23.04 -9.86 3.71
C THR A 504 22.99 -8.47 4.33
N ASP A 505 23.71 -8.26 5.42
CA ASP A 505 23.94 -6.93 5.97
C ASP A 505 25.35 -6.42 5.66
N ASP A 506 25.56 -5.13 5.95
CA ASP A 506 26.87 -4.51 5.86
C ASP A 506 27.58 -4.65 7.22
N ALA A 507 28.45 -5.64 7.31
CA ALA A 507 29.15 -6.01 8.54
C ALA A 507 30.02 -4.86 9.12
N ASP A 508 30.52 -3.97 8.27
CA ASP A 508 31.37 -2.85 8.69
C ASP A 508 30.63 -1.82 9.54
N ASN A 509 29.29 -1.79 9.50
CA ASN A 509 28.44 -0.90 10.29
C ASN A 509 27.90 -1.50 11.61
N GLN A 510 28.21 -2.75 11.92
CA GLN A 510 27.78 -3.40 13.17
C GLN A 510 28.31 -2.72 14.44
N ALA A 511 29.46 -2.06 14.37
CA ALA A 511 30.08 -1.37 15.51
C ALA A 511 29.20 -0.25 16.14
N ARG A 512 28.18 0.25 15.44
CA ARG A 512 27.35 1.34 15.92
C ARG A 512 26.18 0.93 16.84
N ASN A 513 25.79 -0.35 16.80
CA ASN A 513 24.69 -0.89 17.61
C ASN A 513 25.15 -1.68 18.84
N THR A 514 26.46 -1.88 18.99
CA THR A 514 27.03 -2.77 20.02
C THR A 514 27.23 -2.13 21.39
N GLY A 515 26.85 -0.87 21.59
CA GLY A 515 26.99 -0.18 22.86
C GLY A 515 26.14 -0.76 24.00
N TYR A 516 25.61 0.11 24.83
CA TYR A 516 24.82 -0.20 26.04
C TYR A 516 23.67 -1.19 25.81
N ILE A 517 23.03 -1.16 24.62
CA ILE A 517 21.93 -2.09 24.26
C ILE A 517 22.42 -3.52 24.14
N ALA A 518 23.55 -3.76 23.46
CA ALA A 518 24.13 -5.10 23.37
C ALA A 518 24.53 -5.64 24.74
N TYR A 519 25.10 -4.81 25.60
CA TYR A 519 25.45 -5.16 26.96
C TYR A 519 24.22 -5.54 27.80
N LEU A 520 23.14 -4.74 27.75
CA LEU A 520 21.90 -5.04 28.46
C LEU A 520 21.28 -6.35 27.97
N LEU A 521 21.30 -6.61 26.66
CA LEU A 521 20.63 -7.75 26.05
C LEU A 521 21.42 -9.05 26.21
N GLN A 522 22.74 -9.00 26.29
CA GLN A 522 23.58 -10.17 26.64
C GLN A 522 23.33 -10.65 28.08
N ASN A 523 22.88 -9.77 28.96
CA ASN A 523 22.61 -10.07 30.36
C ASN A 523 21.13 -10.34 30.66
N VAL A 524 20.22 -10.23 29.65
CA VAL A 524 18.81 -10.54 29.78
C VAL A 524 18.57 -12.02 29.52
N GLN A 525 18.37 -12.83 30.57
CA GLN A 525 18.03 -14.24 30.40
C GLN A 525 16.72 -14.39 29.63
N GLY A 526 16.75 -15.20 28.54
CA GLY A 526 15.60 -15.49 27.69
C GLY A 526 15.32 -14.50 26.56
N ALA A 527 16.09 -13.40 26.43
CA ALA A 527 16.06 -12.57 25.23
C ALA A 527 17.01 -13.19 24.19
N ASN A 528 16.45 -13.87 23.24
CA ASN A 528 17.22 -14.41 22.10
C ASN A 528 17.46 -13.27 21.10
N MET A 529 18.50 -12.47 21.34
CA MET A 529 18.91 -11.36 20.49
C MET A 529 20.17 -11.76 19.74
N ASP A 530 20.05 -11.90 18.44
CA ASP A 530 21.15 -12.29 17.56
C ASP A 530 21.67 -11.08 16.80
N PHE A 531 22.95 -10.73 17.05
CA PHE A 531 23.69 -9.64 16.40
C PHE A 531 24.71 -10.14 15.38
N SER A 532 24.74 -11.45 15.09
CA SER A 532 25.65 -12.01 14.10
C SER A 532 25.39 -11.39 12.72
N PRO A 533 26.37 -11.40 11.80
CA PRO A 533 26.17 -10.99 10.42
C PRO A 533 24.99 -11.74 9.76
N ILE A 534 24.20 -11.01 9.00
CA ILE A 534 23.07 -11.58 8.27
C ILE A 534 23.60 -12.23 6.99
N ASN A 535 23.33 -13.52 6.84
CA ASN A 535 23.57 -14.27 5.62
C ASN A 535 22.44 -15.30 5.48
N ASN A 536 21.30 -14.89 4.94
CA ASN A 536 20.09 -15.69 4.89
C ASN A 536 19.64 -15.93 3.46
N VAL A 537 19.39 -17.19 3.11
CA VAL A 537 18.87 -17.60 1.82
C VAL A 537 17.49 -18.20 2.01
N GLN A 538 16.49 -17.62 1.35
CA GLN A 538 15.11 -18.07 1.36
C GLN A 538 14.60 -18.21 -0.07
N GLY A 539 13.68 -19.13 -0.31
CA GLY A 539 13.09 -19.31 -1.63
C GLY A 539 11.64 -19.75 -1.56
N GLY A 540 10.96 -19.64 -2.68
CA GLY A 540 9.57 -20.05 -2.80
C GLY A 540 9.20 -20.49 -4.21
N ILE A 541 8.31 -21.47 -4.29
CA ILE A 541 7.71 -21.93 -5.54
C ILE A 541 6.28 -21.41 -5.59
N SER A 542 5.89 -20.87 -6.73
CA SER A 542 4.51 -20.47 -7.01
C SER A 542 3.99 -21.20 -8.23
N ALA A 543 2.79 -21.76 -8.12
CA ALA A 543 2.10 -22.46 -9.18
C ALA A 543 0.79 -21.78 -9.53
N LEU A 544 0.40 -21.85 -10.79
CA LEU A 544 -0.88 -21.40 -11.33
C LEU A 544 -1.43 -22.47 -12.26
N ALA A 545 -2.69 -22.85 -12.06
CA ALA A 545 -3.43 -23.66 -13.01
C ALA A 545 -4.82 -23.01 -13.20
N VAL A 546 -5.20 -22.74 -14.45
CA VAL A 546 -6.53 -22.21 -14.78
C VAL A 546 -7.11 -23.05 -15.89
N LEU A 547 -8.22 -23.70 -15.62
CA LEU A 547 -9.02 -24.42 -16.61
C LEU A 547 -10.27 -23.59 -16.90
N ALA A 548 -10.41 -23.12 -18.13
CA ALA A 548 -11.54 -22.30 -18.57
C ALA A 548 -12.34 -23.03 -19.66
N PHE A 549 -13.65 -23.18 -19.44
CA PHE A 549 -14.61 -23.74 -20.37
C PHE A 549 -15.60 -22.69 -20.85
N THR A 550 -15.56 -22.39 -22.15
CA THR A 550 -16.35 -21.32 -22.78
C THR A 550 -17.16 -21.89 -23.93
N PRO A 551 -18.25 -22.63 -23.64
CA PRO A 551 -19.06 -23.28 -24.69
C PRO A 551 -19.82 -22.28 -25.57
N LYS A 552 -20.14 -21.11 -25.03
CA LYS A 552 -20.82 -19.99 -25.70
C LYS A 552 -20.13 -18.68 -25.35
N SER A 553 -20.19 -17.68 -26.21
CA SER A 553 -19.59 -16.34 -25.95
C SER A 553 -20.17 -15.63 -24.72
N TRP A 554 -21.38 -16.02 -24.29
CA TRP A 554 -22.07 -15.45 -23.14
C TRP A 554 -21.94 -16.28 -21.85
N PHE A 555 -21.25 -17.44 -21.88
CA PHE A 555 -21.08 -18.29 -20.69
C PHE A 555 -19.67 -18.86 -20.64
N ASN A 556 -18.97 -18.56 -19.54
CA ASN A 556 -17.65 -19.06 -19.23
C ASN A 556 -17.61 -19.56 -17.79
N VAL A 557 -17.07 -20.73 -17.58
CA VAL A 557 -16.75 -21.30 -16.26
C VAL A 557 -15.25 -21.49 -16.19
N ALA A 558 -14.61 -20.97 -15.16
CA ALA A 558 -13.18 -21.13 -14.96
C ALA A 558 -12.89 -21.59 -13.53
N TYR A 559 -12.08 -22.64 -13.41
CA TYR A 559 -11.50 -23.05 -12.15
C TYR A 559 -10.03 -22.61 -12.11
N LYS A 560 -9.66 -21.94 -11.03
CA LYS A 560 -8.30 -21.48 -10.78
C LYS A 560 -7.76 -22.13 -9.51
N PHE A 561 -6.63 -22.79 -9.64
CA PHE A 561 -5.72 -23.15 -8.55
C PHE A 561 -4.54 -22.20 -8.58
N SER A 562 -4.17 -21.65 -7.45
CA SER A 562 -2.94 -20.83 -7.37
C SER A 562 -2.31 -20.93 -6.00
N THR A 563 -0.98 -20.85 -5.98
CA THR A 563 -0.22 -20.75 -4.74
C THR A 563 0.41 -19.37 -4.63
N GLY A 564 0.58 -18.92 -3.39
CA GLY A 564 1.27 -17.69 -3.08
C GLY A 564 2.31 -17.94 -1.99
N TYR A 565 3.29 -17.06 -1.93
CA TYR A 565 4.22 -17.02 -0.82
C TYR A 565 4.65 -15.57 -0.55
N ARG A 566 5.13 -15.33 0.67
CA ARG A 566 5.72 -14.08 1.09
C ARG A 566 6.92 -14.36 1.99
N VAL A 567 8.08 -13.95 1.56
CA VAL A 567 9.28 -13.93 2.41
C VAL A 567 9.09 -12.84 3.47
N PRO A 568 9.43 -13.08 4.74
CA PRO A 568 9.35 -12.07 5.78
C PRO A 568 10.07 -10.79 5.36
N ASN A 569 9.50 -9.65 5.70
CA ASN A 569 10.19 -8.40 5.43
C ASN A 569 11.37 -8.22 6.40
N ILE A 570 12.19 -7.23 6.12
CA ILE A 570 13.43 -7.00 6.87
C ILE A 570 13.15 -6.62 8.32
N GLU A 571 12.12 -5.80 8.56
CA GLU A 571 11.76 -5.42 9.93
C GLU A 571 11.16 -6.57 10.72
N GLU A 572 10.37 -7.44 10.09
CA GLU A 572 9.82 -8.62 10.78
C GLU A 572 10.92 -9.56 11.28
N GLN A 573 12.03 -9.72 10.52
CA GLN A 573 13.12 -10.65 10.85
C GLN A 573 14.22 -10.03 11.72
N TYR A 574 14.58 -8.75 11.47
CA TYR A 574 15.86 -8.23 11.97
C TYR A 574 15.73 -7.01 12.87
N PHE A 575 14.54 -6.39 12.96
CA PHE A 575 14.36 -5.21 13.79
C PHE A 575 14.47 -5.54 15.27
N GLN A 576 15.30 -4.79 15.99
CA GLN A 576 15.54 -4.94 17.42
C GLN A 576 15.56 -3.57 18.08
N TYR A 577 14.92 -3.46 19.25
CA TYR A 577 14.89 -2.20 19.99
C TYR A 577 14.60 -2.45 21.46
N TYR A 578 15.31 -1.74 22.32
CA TYR A 578 15.02 -1.67 23.75
C TYR A 578 14.72 -0.24 24.16
N SER A 579 13.59 -0.04 24.81
CA SER A 579 13.21 1.22 25.46
C SER A 579 13.44 1.11 26.96
N THR A 580 14.14 2.09 27.51
CA THR A 580 14.35 2.17 28.97
C THR A 580 13.13 2.68 29.71
N TRP A 581 12.30 3.50 29.03
CA TRP A 581 11.08 4.07 29.59
C TRP A 581 9.99 4.33 28.54
N PRO A 582 8.82 3.69 28.64
CA PRO A 582 8.57 2.49 29.48
C PRO A 582 9.49 1.35 29.07
N SER A 583 9.85 0.49 30.03
CA SER A 583 10.74 -0.64 29.74
C SER A 583 10.04 -1.64 28.83
N PHE A 584 10.55 -1.76 27.59
CA PHE A 584 9.93 -2.49 26.51
C PHE A 584 10.97 -2.99 25.50
N LEU A 585 10.80 -4.21 25.02
CA LEU A 585 11.73 -4.86 24.10
C LEU A 585 11.02 -5.24 22.79
N VAL A 586 11.63 -4.92 21.66
CA VAL A 586 11.30 -5.55 20.36
C VAL A 586 12.40 -6.54 20.05
N MET A 587 12.03 -7.81 19.90
CA MET A 587 12.97 -8.87 19.56
C MET A 587 12.85 -9.23 18.09
N SER A 588 13.99 -9.36 17.42
CA SER A 588 14.07 -9.95 16.09
C SER A 588 13.72 -11.46 16.14
N ASN A 589 13.28 -12.00 15.01
CA ASN A 589 13.15 -13.42 14.82
C ASN A 589 13.71 -13.82 13.45
N ARG A 590 14.95 -14.27 13.43
CA ARG A 590 15.66 -14.65 12.20
C ARG A 590 15.20 -15.98 11.62
N ASP A 591 14.52 -16.80 12.41
CA ASP A 591 14.01 -18.12 12.04
C ASP A 591 12.62 -18.07 11.37
N LEU A 592 12.10 -16.86 11.10
CA LEU A 592 10.84 -16.72 10.40
C LEU A 592 10.86 -17.39 9.04
N LYS A 593 9.89 -18.27 8.83
CA LYS A 593 9.64 -18.96 7.57
C LYS A 593 8.79 -18.10 6.65
N PRO A 594 8.93 -18.25 5.32
CA PRO A 594 8.02 -17.63 4.37
C PRO A 594 6.57 -18.08 4.59
N GLU A 595 5.64 -17.13 4.57
CA GLU A 595 4.21 -17.43 4.55
C GLU A 595 3.82 -18.06 3.21
N LYS A 596 2.87 -18.98 3.24
CA LYS A 596 2.37 -19.69 2.06
C LYS A 596 0.87 -19.60 1.96
N SER A 597 0.34 -19.67 0.75
CA SER A 597 -1.10 -19.82 0.52
C SER A 597 -1.40 -20.81 -0.60
N ILE A 598 -2.50 -21.52 -0.44
CA ILE A 598 -3.13 -22.36 -1.47
C ILE A 598 -4.54 -21.86 -1.66
N ASN A 599 -4.89 -21.57 -2.91
CA ASN A 599 -6.14 -20.92 -3.25
C ASN A 599 -6.85 -21.67 -4.35
N HIS A 600 -8.14 -21.90 -4.13
CA HIS A 600 -9.07 -22.49 -5.08
C HIS A 600 -10.16 -21.48 -5.38
N GLU A 601 -10.47 -21.27 -6.64
CA GLU A 601 -11.50 -20.32 -7.06
C GLU A 601 -12.26 -20.89 -8.26
N LEU A 602 -13.60 -20.88 -8.15
CA LEU A 602 -14.51 -21.16 -9.26
C LEU A 602 -15.19 -19.87 -9.66
N GLU A 603 -15.00 -19.45 -10.89
CA GLU A 603 -15.60 -18.23 -11.43
C GLU A 603 -16.54 -18.58 -12.60
N ILE A 604 -17.74 -18.02 -12.58
CA ILE A 604 -18.71 -18.08 -13.66
C ILE A 604 -18.91 -16.68 -14.18
N THR A 605 -18.65 -16.45 -15.46
CA THR A 605 -18.80 -15.13 -16.09
C THR A 605 -19.56 -15.23 -17.40
N GLY A 606 -20.25 -14.17 -17.76
CA GLY A 606 -20.90 -14.10 -19.04
C GLY A 606 -21.31 -12.69 -19.43
N LYS A 607 -21.54 -12.51 -20.73
CA LYS A 607 -22.00 -11.25 -21.30
C LYS A 607 -22.88 -11.48 -22.52
N THR A 608 -24.04 -10.85 -22.50
CA THR A 608 -24.95 -10.68 -23.64
C THR A 608 -25.13 -9.18 -23.94
N ASN A 609 -25.97 -8.82 -24.85
CA ASN A 609 -26.33 -7.40 -25.09
C ASN A 609 -27.13 -6.82 -23.91
N ALA A 610 -27.84 -7.65 -23.15
CA ALA A 610 -28.75 -7.24 -22.07
C ALA A 610 -28.09 -7.36 -20.67
N LEU A 611 -27.10 -8.25 -20.52
CA LEU A 611 -26.62 -8.68 -19.22
C LEU A 611 -25.13 -8.98 -19.25
N ALA A 612 -24.38 -8.49 -18.26
CA ALA A 612 -23.07 -8.98 -17.92
C ALA A 612 -23.04 -9.42 -16.45
N TYR A 613 -22.44 -10.57 -16.16
CA TYR A 613 -22.44 -11.14 -14.82
C TYR A 613 -21.11 -11.82 -14.48
N MET A 614 -20.81 -11.84 -13.20
CA MET A 614 -19.70 -12.57 -12.61
C MET A 614 -20.17 -13.13 -11.26
N PHE A 615 -19.87 -14.40 -11.02
CA PHE A 615 -19.96 -15.04 -9.72
C PHE A 615 -18.65 -15.79 -9.48
N SER A 616 -18.03 -15.60 -8.32
CA SER A 616 -16.82 -16.29 -7.91
C SER A 616 -17.01 -16.83 -6.50
N ALA A 617 -16.75 -18.12 -6.30
CA ALA A 617 -16.64 -18.75 -4.98
C ALA A 617 -15.20 -19.19 -4.76
N TYR A 618 -14.65 -19.00 -3.56
CA TYR A 618 -13.26 -19.28 -3.29
C TYR A 618 -13.02 -19.87 -1.90
N TYR A 619 -11.96 -20.68 -1.81
CA TYR A 619 -11.39 -21.20 -0.58
C TYR A 619 -9.88 -20.93 -0.59
N ASN A 620 -9.38 -20.31 0.48
CA ASN A 620 -7.97 -20.01 0.66
C ASN A 620 -7.47 -20.63 1.96
N HIS A 621 -6.33 -21.29 1.88
CA HIS A 621 -5.59 -21.82 3.02
C HIS A 621 -4.25 -21.10 3.13
N TYR A 622 -3.92 -20.62 4.33
CA TYR A 622 -2.66 -19.94 4.65
C TYR A 622 -1.87 -20.76 5.66
N ALA A 623 -0.56 -20.90 5.45
CA ALA A 623 0.36 -21.56 6.36
C ALA A 623 1.53 -20.66 6.72
N ASP A 624 2.13 -20.89 7.88
CA ASP A 624 3.28 -20.15 8.41
C ASP A 624 3.00 -18.63 8.53
N PHE A 625 1.75 -18.25 8.85
CA PHE A 625 1.31 -16.86 8.89
C PHE A 625 2.08 -16.07 9.94
N ILE A 626 2.67 -14.93 9.58
CA ILE A 626 3.49 -14.11 10.48
C ILE A 626 2.59 -13.14 11.24
N GLU A 627 2.63 -13.24 12.57
CA GLU A 627 1.91 -12.37 13.48
C GLU A 627 2.79 -11.82 14.59
N LEU A 628 2.46 -10.64 15.09
CA LEU A 628 3.12 -10.05 16.23
C LEU A 628 2.64 -10.71 17.53
N ARG A 629 3.58 -11.30 18.27
CA ARG A 629 3.33 -11.86 19.60
C ARG A 629 3.88 -10.93 20.67
N GLN A 630 3.10 -10.75 21.72
CA GLN A 630 3.55 -10.07 22.94
C GLN A 630 3.87 -11.09 24.03
N GLY A 631 4.83 -10.75 24.90
CA GLY A 631 5.22 -11.56 26.03
C GLY A 631 5.78 -10.73 27.17
N VAL A 632 6.13 -11.37 28.26
CA VAL A 632 6.85 -10.79 29.40
C VAL A 632 8.04 -11.69 29.72
N LEU A 633 9.21 -11.10 29.79
CA LEU A 633 10.46 -11.75 30.25
C LEU A 633 10.74 -11.32 31.68
N THR A 634 11.26 -12.24 32.48
CA THR A 634 11.89 -11.89 33.75
C THR A 634 13.36 -11.66 33.50
N VAL A 635 13.84 -10.49 33.87
CA VAL A 635 15.21 -10.04 33.61
C VAL A 635 15.92 -9.83 34.93
N SER A 636 17.11 -10.43 35.09
CA SER A 636 18.00 -10.12 36.19
C SER A 636 18.95 -9.03 35.79
N GLU A 637 18.81 -7.83 36.34
CA GLU A 637 19.78 -6.74 36.11
C GLU A 637 21.01 -6.99 37.00
N PRO A 638 22.23 -7.10 36.42
CA PRO A 638 23.45 -7.37 37.19
C PRO A 638 23.79 -6.29 38.24
N LEU A 639 23.27 -5.09 38.07
CA LEU A 639 23.50 -3.94 38.97
C LEU A 639 22.41 -3.71 40.00
N MET A 640 21.25 -4.39 39.88
CA MET A 640 20.16 -4.31 40.84
C MET A 640 19.74 -5.72 41.21
N SER A 641 19.85 -6.09 42.46
CA SER A 641 19.50 -7.40 43.00
C SER A 641 18.00 -7.79 42.87
N GLN A 642 17.26 -7.20 41.94
CA GLN A 642 15.83 -7.43 41.76
C GLN A 642 15.54 -7.91 40.36
N GLU A 643 14.68 -8.94 40.28
CA GLU A 643 14.09 -9.39 39.04
C GLU A 643 13.13 -8.30 38.48
N LYS A 644 13.36 -7.90 37.24
CA LYS A 644 12.49 -6.94 36.53
C LYS A 644 11.68 -7.68 35.48
N ARG A 645 10.38 -7.42 35.44
CA ARG A 645 9.50 -7.90 34.36
C ARG A 645 9.57 -6.95 33.17
N LEU A 646 10.00 -7.47 32.04
CA LEU A 646 10.14 -6.70 30.79
C LEU A 646 9.13 -7.17 29.75
N ALA A 647 8.26 -6.28 29.32
CA ALA A 647 7.36 -6.55 28.21
C ALA A 647 8.14 -6.63 26.89
N TYR A 648 7.79 -7.60 26.04
CA TYR A 648 8.39 -7.68 24.71
C TYR A 648 7.35 -7.96 23.63
N VAL A 649 7.73 -7.63 22.38
CA VAL A 649 7.05 -8.07 21.18
C VAL A 649 8.04 -8.73 20.22
N THR A 650 7.59 -9.74 19.51
CA THR A 650 8.34 -10.42 18.45
C THR A 650 7.39 -10.96 17.39
N ASN A 651 7.89 -11.11 16.17
CA ASN A 651 7.12 -11.76 15.11
C ASN A 651 7.30 -13.28 15.19
N VAL A 652 6.23 -14.03 15.00
CA VAL A 652 6.23 -15.49 15.00
C VAL A 652 5.41 -16.03 13.85
N ASN A 653 5.80 -17.20 13.30
CA ASN A 653 4.93 -17.93 12.39
C ASN A 653 3.84 -18.63 13.19
N ARG A 654 2.58 -18.43 12.80
CA ARG A 654 1.44 -19.23 13.25
C ARG A 654 1.20 -20.39 12.29
N ASP A 655 0.54 -21.46 12.79
CA ASP A 655 0.41 -22.69 12.03
C ASP A 655 -0.36 -22.50 10.73
N HIS A 656 -1.64 -22.14 10.78
CA HIS A 656 -2.48 -21.97 9.60
C HIS A 656 -3.70 -21.09 9.84
N ALA A 657 -4.28 -20.60 8.75
CA ALA A 657 -5.57 -19.95 8.71
C ALA A 657 -6.33 -20.38 7.45
N HIS A 658 -7.64 -20.31 7.49
CA HIS A 658 -8.47 -20.60 6.32
C HIS A 658 -9.53 -19.51 6.12
N LEU A 659 -9.96 -19.38 4.87
CA LEU A 659 -10.95 -18.39 4.48
C LEU A 659 -11.81 -18.95 3.35
N VAL A 660 -13.12 -18.77 3.48
CA VAL A 660 -14.11 -19.09 2.45
C VAL A 660 -14.93 -17.85 2.12
N GLY A 661 -15.30 -17.68 0.87
CA GLY A 661 -16.10 -16.52 0.49
C GLY A 661 -16.63 -16.58 -0.93
N PHE A 662 -17.43 -15.57 -1.27
CA PHE A 662 -17.91 -15.36 -2.63
C PHE A 662 -17.90 -13.88 -3.00
N ASP A 663 -17.81 -13.64 -4.31
CA ASP A 663 -17.97 -12.34 -4.95
C ASP A 663 -18.99 -12.46 -6.07
N ALA A 664 -19.90 -11.50 -6.20
CA ALA A 664 -20.88 -11.44 -7.27
C ALA A 664 -20.96 -10.04 -7.86
N ALA A 665 -21.09 -9.94 -9.16
CA ALA A 665 -21.32 -8.67 -9.86
C ALA A 665 -22.31 -8.87 -11.01
N LEU A 666 -23.20 -7.91 -11.20
CA LEU A 666 -24.24 -7.90 -12.20
C LEU A 666 -24.32 -6.52 -12.86
N GLN A 667 -24.46 -6.50 -14.18
CA GLN A 667 -24.72 -5.31 -14.97
C GLN A 667 -25.85 -5.62 -15.94
N LEU A 668 -26.93 -4.85 -15.89
CA LEU A 668 -28.08 -4.97 -16.77
C LEU A 668 -28.16 -3.78 -17.73
N TYR A 669 -28.56 -4.04 -18.95
CA TYR A 669 -28.83 -3.07 -20.02
C TYR A 669 -30.26 -3.25 -20.50
N PRO A 670 -31.24 -2.57 -19.86
CA PRO A 670 -32.66 -2.78 -20.12
C PRO A 670 -33.10 -2.42 -21.54
N ASP A 671 -32.34 -1.58 -22.25
CA ASP A 671 -32.61 -1.21 -23.64
C ASP A 671 -32.59 -2.38 -24.62
N ALA A 672 -31.97 -3.50 -24.24
CA ALA A 672 -32.04 -4.76 -25.04
C ALA A 672 -33.42 -5.37 -25.07
N TRP A 673 -34.31 -5.06 -24.09
CA TRP A 673 -35.68 -5.53 -24.00
C TRP A 673 -36.71 -4.42 -24.24
N CYS A 674 -36.36 -3.20 -23.82
CA CYS A 674 -37.24 -2.03 -23.94
C CYS A 674 -36.46 -0.85 -24.53
N PRO A 675 -36.59 -0.55 -25.83
CA PRO A 675 -35.84 0.56 -26.47
C PRO A 675 -36.06 1.94 -25.83
N ALA A 676 -37.18 2.14 -25.13
CA ALA A 676 -37.46 3.35 -24.39
C ALA A 676 -36.48 3.60 -23.20
N LEU A 677 -35.84 2.53 -22.71
CA LEU A 677 -34.84 2.61 -21.64
C LEU A 677 -33.41 2.77 -22.18
N ARG A 678 -33.27 3.24 -23.43
CA ARG A 678 -31.97 3.45 -24.03
C ARG A 678 -31.11 4.40 -23.18
N GLY A 679 -29.90 3.97 -22.87
CA GLY A 679 -28.95 4.71 -22.02
C GLY A 679 -29.05 4.37 -20.52
N VAL A 680 -30.10 3.66 -20.10
CA VAL A 680 -30.20 3.17 -18.70
C VAL A 680 -29.31 1.96 -18.51
N SER A 681 -28.59 1.91 -17.39
CA SER A 681 -27.90 0.69 -16.92
C SER A 681 -28.07 0.52 -15.42
N LEU A 682 -28.21 -0.73 -14.98
CA LEU A 682 -28.28 -1.12 -13.58
C LEU A 682 -27.06 -1.94 -13.24
N SER A 683 -26.43 -1.67 -12.10
CA SER A 683 -25.25 -2.41 -11.62
C SER A 683 -25.47 -2.89 -10.19
N SER A 684 -24.88 -4.05 -9.86
CA SER A 684 -24.87 -4.54 -8.48
C SER A 684 -23.59 -5.33 -8.25
N ALA A 685 -22.98 -5.16 -7.07
CA ALA A 685 -21.80 -5.91 -6.65
C ALA A 685 -21.92 -6.29 -5.18
N TRP A 686 -21.58 -7.52 -4.84
CA TRP A 686 -21.66 -8.08 -3.50
C TRP A 686 -20.44 -8.92 -3.18
N SER A 687 -20.01 -8.92 -1.92
CA SER A 687 -18.93 -9.78 -1.43
C SER A 687 -19.18 -10.18 0.01
N TYR A 688 -18.87 -11.44 0.31
CA TYR A 688 -18.84 -11.98 1.65
C TYR A 688 -17.66 -12.93 1.83
N ALA A 689 -17.01 -12.85 2.99
CA ALA A 689 -15.99 -13.81 3.37
C ALA A 689 -16.02 -14.05 4.89
N GLN A 690 -15.55 -15.24 5.27
CA GLN A 690 -15.31 -15.62 6.65
C GLN A 690 -13.96 -16.33 6.74
N GLY A 691 -13.15 -16.00 7.74
CA GLY A 691 -11.85 -16.60 7.95
C GLY A 691 -11.47 -16.69 9.41
N GLU A 692 -10.73 -17.74 9.74
CA GLU A 692 -10.31 -18.06 11.09
C GLU A 692 -8.91 -18.67 11.09
N SER A 693 -8.11 -18.37 12.11
CA SER A 693 -6.82 -18.99 12.35
C SER A 693 -6.97 -20.28 13.18
N SER A 694 -5.94 -21.14 13.16
CA SER A 694 -5.89 -22.38 13.95
C SER A 694 -6.04 -22.15 15.46
N SER A 695 -5.75 -20.95 15.95
CA SER A 695 -5.93 -20.54 17.33
C SER A 695 -7.37 -20.12 17.69
N GLY A 696 -8.34 -20.22 16.75
CA GLY A 696 -9.71 -19.76 16.94
C GLY A 696 -9.87 -18.24 16.89
N MET A 697 -8.83 -17.50 16.47
CA MET A 697 -8.89 -16.05 16.30
C MET A 697 -9.45 -15.69 14.93
N SER A 698 -10.30 -14.66 14.90
CA SER A 698 -10.86 -14.17 13.66
C SER A 698 -9.78 -13.49 12.79
N MET A 699 -9.82 -13.73 11.48
CA MET A 699 -9.03 -12.93 10.54
C MET A 699 -9.68 -11.53 10.42
N LEU A 700 -9.21 -10.57 11.23
CA LEU A 700 -9.84 -9.24 11.32
C LEU A 700 -9.74 -8.42 10.02
N SER A 701 -8.79 -8.71 9.15
CA SER A 701 -8.67 -8.09 7.81
C SER A 701 -9.75 -8.54 6.81
N VAL A 702 -10.54 -9.60 7.16
CA VAL A 702 -11.71 -10.02 6.37
C VAL A 702 -12.81 -8.97 6.47
N GLN A 703 -13.27 -8.48 5.33
CA GLN A 703 -14.37 -7.53 5.26
C GLN A 703 -15.70 -8.19 5.66
N PRO A 704 -16.63 -7.49 6.31
CA PRO A 704 -18.00 -7.96 6.50
C PRO A 704 -18.72 -8.08 5.15
N LEU A 705 -19.93 -8.65 5.15
CA LEU A 705 -20.81 -8.58 3.98
C LEU A 705 -20.94 -7.11 3.55
N ALA A 706 -20.69 -6.86 2.28
CA ALA A 706 -20.83 -5.53 1.72
C ALA A 706 -21.34 -5.63 0.28
N GLY A 707 -22.00 -4.59 -0.18
CA GLY A 707 -22.48 -4.54 -1.54
C GLY A 707 -22.83 -3.14 -2.00
N ASN A 708 -23.14 -3.00 -3.27
CA ASN A 708 -23.70 -1.79 -3.83
C ASN A 708 -24.70 -2.12 -4.94
N VAL A 709 -25.63 -1.20 -5.15
CA VAL A 709 -26.57 -1.18 -6.27
C VAL A 709 -26.48 0.20 -6.91
N GLY A 710 -26.38 0.24 -8.24
CA GLY A 710 -26.22 1.47 -8.99
C GLY A 710 -27.20 1.54 -10.15
N LEU A 711 -27.69 2.76 -10.41
CA LEU A 711 -28.44 3.15 -11.59
C LEU A 711 -27.60 4.21 -12.32
N ALA A 712 -27.38 4.01 -13.61
CA ALA A 712 -26.76 5.03 -14.44
C ALA A 712 -27.64 5.33 -15.66
N TYR A 713 -27.67 6.58 -16.06
CA TYR A 713 -28.28 7.03 -17.29
C TYR A 713 -27.28 7.80 -18.13
N THR A 714 -27.00 7.32 -19.32
CA THR A 714 -26.15 7.99 -20.31
C THR A 714 -27.03 8.64 -21.37
N GLY A 715 -26.96 9.97 -21.45
CA GLY A 715 -27.73 10.73 -22.44
C GLY A 715 -27.27 10.50 -23.86
N ALA A 716 -28.10 10.94 -24.81
CA ALA A 716 -27.83 10.84 -26.24
C ALA A 716 -26.41 11.37 -26.57
N ASN A 717 -25.72 10.70 -27.48
CA ASN A 717 -24.34 11.02 -27.90
C ASN A 717 -23.29 10.93 -26.78
N SER A 718 -23.59 10.32 -25.63
CA SER A 718 -22.70 10.17 -24.49
C SER A 718 -22.08 11.51 -24.02
N ARG A 719 -22.83 12.61 -24.17
CA ARG A 719 -22.38 13.94 -23.71
C ARG A 719 -22.49 14.09 -22.20
N TRP A 720 -23.41 13.38 -21.57
CA TRP A 720 -23.57 13.42 -20.12
C TRP A 720 -24.00 12.06 -19.59
N GLU A 721 -23.73 11.85 -18.34
CA GLU A 721 -24.13 10.65 -17.62
C GLU A 721 -24.34 11.03 -16.16
N VAL A 722 -25.38 10.48 -15.57
CA VAL A 722 -25.67 10.56 -14.14
C VAL A 722 -25.64 9.15 -13.58
N ASN A 723 -24.97 9.00 -12.46
CA ASN A 723 -24.85 7.76 -11.70
C ASN A 723 -25.44 7.99 -10.31
N ALA A 724 -26.28 7.09 -9.85
CA ALA A 724 -26.77 7.01 -8.50
C ALA A 724 -26.38 5.64 -7.93
N LYS A 725 -25.70 5.63 -6.77
CA LYS A 725 -25.26 4.37 -6.14
C LYS A 725 -25.65 4.34 -4.67
N MET A 726 -26.24 3.22 -4.27
CA MET A 726 -26.49 2.87 -2.88
C MET A 726 -25.47 1.84 -2.42
N ASN A 727 -24.74 2.14 -1.34
CA ASN A 727 -23.76 1.26 -0.75
C ASN A 727 -24.31 0.67 0.55
N PHE A 728 -24.10 -0.62 0.74
CA PHE A 728 -24.53 -1.41 1.89
C PHE A 728 -23.28 -1.80 2.69
N HIS A 729 -23.16 -1.28 3.91
CA HIS A 729 -22.12 -1.60 4.88
C HIS A 729 -22.74 -2.39 6.01
N PHE A 730 -22.67 -3.72 5.95
CA PHE A 730 -23.21 -4.54 7.02
C PHE A 730 -22.22 -4.64 8.18
N ALA A 731 -22.75 -4.75 9.38
CA ALA A 731 -21.97 -5.00 10.57
C ALA A 731 -21.26 -6.35 10.49
N LYS A 732 -20.01 -6.41 10.95
CA LYS A 732 -19.31 -7.68 11.10
C LYS A 732 -19.96 -8.45 12.27
N PRO A 733 -20.28 -9.76 12.10
CA PRO A 733 -20.81 -10.56 13.22
C PRO A 733 -19.84 -10.57 14.40
N VAL A 734 -20.34 -10.39 15.63
CA VAL A 734 -19.50 -10.37 16.85
C VAL A 734 -18.65 -11.63 16.97
N SER A 735 -19.17 -12.79 16.54
CA SER A 735 -18.44 -14.06 16.52
C SER A 735 -17.19 -14.02 15.62
N GLN A 736 -17.16 -13.14 14.61
CA GLN A 736 -16.05 -12.98 13.68
C GLN A 736 -15.12 -11.82 14.07
N THR A 737 -15.12 -11.39 15.32
CA THR A 737 -14.30 -10.28 15.82
C THR A 737 -13.42 -10.67 17.00
N THR A 738 -13.09 -11.95 17.12
CA THR A 738 -12.27 -12.49 18.20
C THR A 738 -10.80 -12.10 18.01
N PHE A 739 -10.16 -11.55 19.04
CA PHE A 739 -8.76 -11.12 19.01
C PHE A 739 -8.08 -11.29 20.38
N TRP A 740 -6.74 -11.32 20.38
CA TRP A 740 -5.94 -11.34 21.58
C TRP A 740 -5.83 -9.96 22.21
N ASP A 741 -5.98 -9.90 23.52
CA ASP A 741 -5.74 -8.73 24.37
C ASP A 741 -5.03 -9.17 25.65
N ARG A 742 -4.78 -8.26 26.57
CA ARG A 742 -4.21 -8.53 27.89
C ARG A 742 -4.99 -7.86 29.00
N ASP A 743 -5.08 -8.56 30.12
CA ASP A 743 -5.60 -7.96 31.36
C ASP A 743 -4.55 -7.05 32.02
N ALA A 744 -4.97 -6.35 33.08
CA ALA A 744 -4.10 -5.48 33.86
C ALA A 744 -2.90 -6.20 34.51
N ALA A 745 -2.97 -7.52 34.67
CA ALA A 745 -1.88 -8.35 35.18
C ALA A 745 -0.94 -8.87 34.07
N GLY A 746 -1.19 -8.52 32.80
CA GLY A 746 -0.41 -8.93 31.64
C GLY A 746 -0.71 -10.36 31.17
N ARG A 747 -1.82 -10.97 31.59
CA ARG A 747 -2.25 -12.31 31.15
C ARG A 747 -2.99 -12.20 29.83
N ASP A 748 -2.77 -13.14 28.92
CA ASP A 748 -3.47 -13.20 27.65
C ASP A 748 -4.98 -13.40 27.85
N LEU A 749 -5.76 -12.59 27.15
CA LEU A 749 -7.21 -12.54 27.22
C LEU A 749 -7.79 -12.56 25.80
N ILE A 750 -8.83 -13.35 25.59
CA ILE A 750 -9.58 -13.37 24.34
C ILE A 750 -10.73 -12.37 24.45
N ARG A 751 -10.78 -11.43 23.51
CA ARG A 751 -11.86 -10.44 23.43
C ARG A 751 -12.59 -10.47 22.10
N ARG A 752 -13.75 -9.83 22.09
CA ARG A 752 -14.55 -9.54 20.91
C ARG A 752 -14.95 -8.07 20.92
N PHE A 753 -15.20 -7.52 19.75
CA PHE A 753 -15.75 -6.17 19.65
C PHE A 753 -17.13 -6.12 20.29
N PRO A 754 -17.44 -5.05 21.06
CA PRO A 754 -18.78 -4.82 21.57
C PRO A 754 -19.78 -4.68 20.42
N ALA A 755 -20.94 -5.36 20.52
CA ALA A 755 -21.98 -5.30 19.49
C ALA A 755 -22.46 -3.85 19.21
N ALA A 756 -22.38 -2.97 20.21
CA ALA A 756 -22.75 -1.56 20.05
C ALA A 756 -21.90 -0.79 19.05
N PHE A 757 -20.68 -1.26 18.72
CA PHE A 757 -19.78 -0.64 17.75
C PHE A 757 -20.02 -1.14 16.32
N LEU A 758 -20.72 -2.27 16.19
CA LEU A 758 -20.93 -2.95 14.93
C LEU A 758 -22.34 -2.62 14.42
N GLN A 759 -22.44 -1.63 13.53
CA GLN A 759 -23.72 -1.15 13.03
C GLN A 759 -23.78 -1.27 11.50
N ASN A 760 -24.96 -1.61 11.00
CA ASN A 760 -25.23 -1.52 9.56
C ASN A 760 -25.37 -0.05 9.15
N ALA A 761 -24.90 0.28 7.96
CA ALA A 761 -25.07 1.60 7.39
C ALA A 761 -25.35 1.51 5.88
N TYR A 762 -26.09 2.49 5.42
CA TYR A 762 -26.46 2.62 4.02
C TYR A 762 -26.13 4.04 3.58
N THR A 763 -25.30 4.16 2.53
CA THR A 763 -24.93 5.46 1.96
C THR A 763 -25.44 5.56 0.54
N PHE A 764 -25.75 6.77 0.12
CA PHE A 764 -26.24 7.07 -1.22
C PHE A 764 -25.39 8.14 -1.88
N ASP A 765 -24.87 7.83 -3.06
CA ASP A 765 -23.98 8.72 -3.81
C ASP A 765 -24.60 9.04 -5.17
N ILE A 766 -24.51 10.33 -5.59
CA ILE A 766 -24.89 10.76 -6.92
C ILE A 766 -23.72 11.50 -7.53
N TYR A 767 -23.32 11.09 -8.73
CA TYR A 767 -22.26 11.79 -9.47
C TYR A 767 -22.54 11.78 -10.97
N ALA A 768 -22.06 12.82 -11.64
CA ALA A 768 -22.34 13.05 -13.05
C ALA A 768 -21.15 13.67 -13.77
N TYR A 769 -21.14 13.53 -15.09
CA TYR A 769 -20.31 14.37 -15.95
C TYR A 769 -21.14 14.98 -17.07
N TYR A 770 -20.66 16.12 -17.58
CA TYR A 770 -21.19 16.81 -18.74
C TYR A 770 -20.06 17.28 -19.66
N LYS A 771 -20.12 16.91 -20.95
CA LYS A 771 -19.14 17.31 -21.97
C LYS A 771 -19.63 18.55 -22.71
N ILE A 772 -18.88 19.64 -22.60
CA ILE A 772 -19.09 20.87 -23.36
C ILE A 772 -18.22 20.79 -24.59
N GLY A 773 -18.86 20.57 -25.75
CA GLY A 773 -18.13 20.31 -27.00
C GLY A 773 -17.26 19.05 -26.90
N THR A 774 -16.10 19.10 -27.53
CA THR A 774 -15.13 17.99 -27.60
C THR A 774 -13.99 18.11 -26.59
N HIS A 775 -13.81 19.27 -25.99
CA HIS A 775 -12.62 19.63 -25.23
C HIS A 775 -12.82 19.74 -23.73
N ILE A 776 -14.00 20.14 -23.26
CA ILE A 776 -14.24 20.42 -21.85
C ILE A 776 -15.17 19.36 -21.26
N THR A 777 -14.83 18.81 -20.11
CA THR A 777 -15.70 17.94 -19.33
C THR A 777 -15.82 18.47 -17.90
N LEU A 778 -17.05 18.75 -17.50
CA LEU A 778 -17.41 19.07 -16.12
C LEU A 778 -17.77 17.78 -15.40
N ARG A 779 -17.35 17.64 -14.14
CA ARG A 779 -17.73 16.53 -13.25
C ARG A 779 -18.17 17.07 -11.92
N ALA A 780 -19.18 16.48 -11.34
CA ALA A 780 -19.63 16.80 -9.98
C ALA A 780 -20.23 15.56 -9.32
N GLY A 781 -20.10 15.47 -8.01
CA GLY A 781 -20.70 14.41 -7.23
C GLY A 781 -21.03 14.86 -5.81
N VAL A 782 -22.10 14.28 -5.27
CA VAL A 782 -22.49 14.35 -3.86
C VAL A 782 -22.40 12.95 -3.30
N TYR A 783 -21.59 12.79 -2.29
CA TYR A 783 -21.36 11.52 -1.63
C TYR A 783 -21.98 11.54 -0.24
N ASN A 784 -22.47 10.39 0.22
CA ASN A 784 -23.25 10.27 1.45
C ASN A 784 -24.41 11.29 1.49
N LEU A 785 -25.23 11.30 0.46
CA LEU A 785 -26.29 12.32 0.23
C LEU A 785 -27.22 12.51 1.43
N PHE A 786 -27.56 11.43 2.15
CA PHE A 786 -28.46 11.46 3.30
C PHE A 786 -27.77 11.75 4.63
N ASP A 787 -26.47 12.10 4.60
CA ASP A 787 -25.66 12.43 5.77
C ASP A 787 -25.66 11.32 6.84
N THR A 788 -25.55 10.07 6.40
CA THR A 788 -25.54 8.89 7.28
C THR A 788 -24.23 8.82 8.06
N GLN A 789 -24.31 8.70 9.38
CA GLN A 789 -23.15 8.41 10.23
C GLN A 789 -22.81 6.93 10.16
N TYR A 790 -21.56 6.59 9.83
CA TYR A 790 -21.11 5.21 9.77
C TYR A 790 -19.61 5.06 10.00
N HIS A 791 -19.20 3.85 10.33
CA HIS A 791 -17.81 3.41 10.41
C HIS A 791 -17.58 2.35 9.34
N ARG A 792 -16.40 2.32 8.75
CA ARG A 792 -15.97 1.15 8.01
C ARG A 792 -15.29 0.17 8.97
N TRP A 793 -15.40 -1.11 8.66
CA TRP A 793 -14.71 -2.14 9.43
C TRP A 793 -13.20 -1.91 9.49
N ASP A 794 -12.60 -1.45 8.40
CA ASP A 794 -11.17 -1.11 8.34
C ASP A 794 -10.74 -0.07 9.38
N ASP A 795 -11.61 0.89 9.71
CA ASP A 795 -11.33 1.92 10.73
C ASP A 795 -11.48 1.38 12.14
N LEU A 796 -12.47 0.50 12.38
CA LEU A 796 -12.71 -0.08 13.70
C LEU A 796 -11.66 -1.12 14.09
N ARG A 797 -11.28 -2.02 13.16
CA ARG A 797 -10.36 -3.12 13.47
C ARG A 797 -8.96 -2.65 13.84
N GLN A 798 -8.52 -1.46 13.43
CA GLN A 798 -7.24 -0.89 13.85
C GLN A 798 -7.17 -0.62 15.36
N LEU A 799 -8.31 -0.54 16.07
CA LEU A 799 -8.34 -0.42 17.52
C LEU A 799 -7.75 -1.64 18.24
N THR A 800 -7.59 -2.77 17.55
CA THR A 800 -6.89 -3.95 18.07
C THR A 800 -5.37 -3.89 17.88
N ASN A 801 -4.85 -2.82 17.27
CA ASN A 801 -3.43 -2.66 17.03
C ASN A 801 -2.66 -2.53 18.36
N PRO A 802 -1.62 -3.34 18.60
CA PRO A 802 -0.80 -3.30 19.81
C PRO A 802 -0.18 -1.93 20.10
N ALA A 803 0.13 -1.12 19.10
CA ALA A 803 0.63 0.25 19.30
C ALA A 803 -0.40 1.19 19.94
N LEU A 804 -1.69 0.85 19.84
CA LEU A 804 -2.80 1.56 20.44
C LEU A 804 -3.32 0.87 21.73
N LEU A 805 -2.74 -0.29 22.10
CA LEU A 805 -3.25 -1.12 23.22
C LEU A 805 -3.32 -0.38 24.57
N GLY A 806 -2.43 0.56 24.84
CA GLY A 806 -2.53 1.41 26.02
C GLY A 806 -3.84 2.20 26.09
N ASN A 807 -4.48 2.41 24.96
CA ASN A 807 -5.64 3.28 24.76
C ASN A 807 -6.94 2.50 24.43
N ILE A 808 -6.84 1.23 24.05
CA ILE A 808 -8.02 0.40 23.71
C ILE A 808 -9.03 0.34 24.86
N ASN A 809 -8.52 0.20 26.08
CA ASN A 809 -9.39 0.19 27.27
C ASN A 809 -10.15 1.51 27.46
N LEU A 810 -9.61 2.62 27.00
CA LEU A 810 -10.29 3.91 27.01
C LEU A 810 -11.44 3.94 26.01
N PHE A 811 -11.20 3.46 24.77
CA PHE A 811 -12.25 3.36 23.74
C PHE A 811 -13.39 2.45 24.17
N PHE A 812 -13.11 1.36 24.89
CA PHE A 812 -14.14 0.44 25.36
C PHE A 812 -14.83 0.92 26.65
N LYS A 813 -14.16 1.69 27.52
CA LYS A 813 -14.75 2.25 28.75
C LYS A 813 -15.65 3.44 28.49
N ASP A 814 -15.26 4.31 27.57
CA ASP A 814 -15.96 5.58 27.31
C ASP A 814 -17.16 5.42 26.35
N GLY A 815 -17.39 4.19 25.89
CA GLY A 815 -18.49 3.88 24.99
C GLY A 815 -18.34 4.53 23.63
N ARG A 816 -19.46 4.93 23.02
CA ARG A 816 -19.51 5.43 21.65
C ARG A 816 -18.80 6.77 21.41
N LYS A 817 -18.51 7.57 22.44
CA LYS A 817 -17.96 8.93 22.26
C LYS A 817 -16.58 8.89 21.64
N SER A 818 -15.70 7.99 22.11
CA SER A 818 -14.33 7.86 21.58
C SER A 818 -14.26 7.32 20.16
N LEU A 819 -15.31 6.64 19.67
CA LEU A 819 -15.38 6.13 18.31
C LEU A 819 -15.75 7.19 17.29
N ALA A 820 -16.24 8.34 17.72
CA ALA A 820 -16.71 9.40 16.81
C ALA A 820 -15.61 9.86 15.84
N ARG A 821 -14.33 9.83 16.25
CA ARG A 821 -13.19 10.19 15.41
C ARG A 821 -12.96 9.25 14.22
N PHE A 822 -13.42 8.01 14.30
CA PHE A 822 -13.27 6.99 13.27
C PHE A 822 -14.49 6.90 12.36
N THR A 823 -15.46 7.85 12.50
CA THR A 823 -16.59 7.94 11.58
C THR A 823 -16.12 8.38 10.20
N GLN A 824 -16.81 7.90 9.18
CA GLN A 824 -16.61 8.32 7.81
C GLN A 824 -17.14 9.76 7.60
N PRO A 825 -16.79 10.43 6.49
CA PRO A 825 -17.23 11.79 6.22
C PRO A 825 -18.75 11.94 6.22
N ARG A 826 -19.19 13.12 6.62
CA ARG A 826 -20.55 13.62 6.37
C ARG A 826 -20.81 13.69 4.86
N ARG A 827 -22.01 14.16 4.49
CA ARG A 827 -22.27 14.52 3.09
C ARG A 827 -21.23 15.52 2.60
N TYR A 828 -20.60 15.23 1.47
CA TYR A 828 -19.60 16.10 0.86
C TYR A 828 -19.76 16.17 -0.66
N LEU A 829 -19.22 17.25 -1.21
CA LEU A 829 -19.19 17.53 -2.65
C LEU A 829 -17.80 17.23 -3.21
N SER A 830 -17.78 16.73 -4.44
CA SER A 830 -16.59 16.71 -5.28
C SER A 830 -16.92 17.31 -6.63
N ALA A 831 -16.02 18.11 -7.18
CA ALA A 831 -16.20 18.74 -8.49
C ALA A 831 -14.87 18.82 -9.24
N ALA A 832 -14.92 18.71 -10.56
CA ALA A 832 -13.74 18.84 -11.40
C ALA A 832 -14.07 19.39 -12.78
N VAL A 833 -13.10 20.09 -13.35
CA VAL A 833 -13.09 20.54 -14.75
C VAL A 833 -11.88 19.89 -15.44
N GLU A 834 -12.13 19.28 -16.57
CA GLU A 834 -11.10 18.66 -17.41
C GLU A 834 -11.13 19.28 -18.80
N ILE A 835 -9.96 19.60 -19.32
CA ILE A 835 -9.75 20.15 -20.66
C ILE A 835 -8.83 19.19 -21.43
N ASN A 836 -9.27 18.74 -22.61
CA ASN A 836 -8.51 17.90 -23.53
C ASN A 836 -8.44 18.59 -24.88
N ILE A 837 -7.24 18.82 -25.43
CA ILE A 837 -7.02 19.54 -26.68
C ILE A 837 -6.39 18.62 -27.71
#